data_67b442602a96144a147cf3537843bb2b
#
_entry.id   67b442602a96144a147cf3537843bb2b
#
_cell.length_a   1.000
_cell.length_b   1.000
_cell.length_c   1.000
_cell.angle_alpha   90.00
_cell.angle_beta   90.00
_cell.angle_gamma   90.00
#
_symmetry.space_group_name_H-M   'P 1'
#
loop_
_entity.id
_entity.type
_entity.pdbx_description
1 polymer ?
#
loop_
_entity_poly.entity_id
_entity_poly.type
_entity_poly.pdbx_seq_one_letter_code
_entity_poly.pdbx_strand_id
1 'polypeptide(L)'
;MLLSQTSDYAGIDVTGKVAVIKRGSISFVDKVNNADAAGAAAAIVYNNESGIINMALDGTKLPAVSVSGEDAAKLLNAKEQKVTFLAEMASVDNPTGWQSSSFSSWGPTPSLTLKPQISGVGGSVLSAQNDTTDGYQVMSGTSMATPDVAGVTATILSYLKSESKYKDLSKKELADMAEALLASSAQTVIPNNYTFSPRKQGAGLVDAYHAEQLVLGGAKAYITNPIANIGDNPSKDGHFQIRYTVKDLRNEFPDWDLEKDGKEFNISWKFCFDKPVADKEGNYYNALTTLGLTEDEVTVTTNYKDDVLVIGPGQTAEVVIDVQLTDGFMADIYAIYPNGAYIEGYINFTSPAATYDPTACFHGTFMGFYGDWAQAPVMEQLDWIDVMTGNTDVSCNTWPNLAYLVAIRGSSITSSSLAGTNPFDSELGLPFDADRIAVSSPDAAYALERTLFMQPMTLRNARHLIMVVSNRETGEVYYVDNTEYLPKAIYDTDNGWTATGSFQWDGTDLDGNAVPNDTKVDVNYYANIAYGADELGALTNGGTDYSTLKTKGQKYLEWNYVCTVDSEAPKALTASYDPDTKKLTVKVKDNQYLASVELDTYPDFTARDSALFAEETAGATSTVTLDASSVTNGTAVLYLFDYATNYTAYVVDLDAASDGELTNCTVTLQSYNADKGLVKEAYTEDFAAKDVVEVWSGEEVTAQAQPAEGEEFYAWMQNGKIVSTDANYTFTAVSDVTLTAVFDPIYTVSFDSDGGTPVESQLVIRGETASN
;
A
#
# COMPACT_ATOMS: atom_id res chain seq x y z
N MET A 1 -5.27 4.11 29.59
CA MET A 1 -3.83 4.10 29.30
C MET A 1 -3.57 2.92 28.37
N LEU A 2 -2.92 3.14 27.23
CA LEU A 2 -2.69 2.10 26.22
C LEU A 2 -1.43 1.32 26.62
N LEU A 3 -1.56 0.25 27.39
CA LEU A 3 -0.45 -0.61 27.78
C LEU A 3 -0.14 -1.63 26.68
N SER A 4 0.52 -1.25 25.60
CA SER A 4 0.82 -2.18 24.50
C SER A 4 2.31 -2.37 24.22
N GLN A 5 3.13 -1.33 24.40
CA GLN A 5 4.57 -1.38 24.21
C GLN A 5 5.31 -1.38 25.55
N THR A 6 6.56 -1.80 25.56
CA THR A 6 7.39 -1.80 26.78
C THR A 6 7.53 -0.41 27.39
N SER A 7 7.58 0.64 26.58
CA SER A 7 7.61 2.05 27.01
C SER A 7 6.35 2.46 27.79
N ASP A 8 5.19 1.85 27.51
CA ASP A 8 3.92 2.20 28.16
C ASP A 8 3.89 1.77 29.64
N TYR A 9 4.76 0.84 30.04
CA TYR A 9 4.91 0.40 31.42
C TYR A 9 5.87 1.26 32.25
N ALA A 10 6.57 2.21 31.62
CA ALA A 10 7.51 3.07 32.32
C ALA A 10 6.83 3.90 33.41
N GLY A 11 7.26 3.73 34.64
CA GLY A 11 6.68 4.41 35.81
C GLY A 11 5.35 3.84 36.32
N ILE A 12 4.87 2.71 35.77
CA ILE A 12 3.65 2.04 36.20
C ILE A 12 4.03 0.72 36.88
N ASP A 13 3.70 0.57 38.18
CA ASP A 13 3.85 -0.69 38.88
C ASP A 13 2.66 -1.63 38.58
N VAL A 14 2.87 -2.60 37.72
CA VAL A 14 1.91 -3.67 37.39
C VAL A 14 2.20 -4.99 38.09
N THR A 15 3.21 -5.03 38.98
CA THR A 15 3.65 -6.25 39.65
C THR A 15 2.52 -6.90 40.44
N GLY A 16 2.20 -8.15 40.08
CA GLY A 16 1.12 -8.92 40.70
C GLY A 16 -0.29 -8.42 40.36
N LYS A 17 -0.46 -7.50 39.44
CA LYS A 17 -1.75 -6.96 39.00
C LYS A 17 -2.15 -7.52 37.63
N VAL A 18 -3.41 -7.30 37.25
CA VAL A 18 -3.91 -7.64 35.92
C VAL A 18 -3.71 -6.44 35.02
N ALA A 19 -2.94 -6.61 33.96
CA ALA A 19 -2.77 -5.56 32.94
C ALA A 19 -4.00 -5.52 32.01
N VAL A 20 -4.64 -4.35 31.89
CA VAL A 20 -5.76 -4.13 30.97
C VAL A 20 -5.24 -3.37 29.75
N ILE A 21 -5.24 -4.04 28.60
CA ILE A 21 -4.52 -3.62 27.40
C ILE A 21 -5.52 -3.43 26.27
N LYS A 22 -5.44 -2.32 25.54
CA LYS A 22 -6.23 -2.10 24.34
C LYS A 22 -5.63 -2.88 23.15
N ARG A 23 -6.47 -3.48 22.30
CA ARG A 23 -6.07 -3.93 20.96
C ARG A 23 -5.43 -2.75 20.22
N GLY A 24 -4.55 -2.99 19.27
CA GLY A 24 -3.85 -1.96 18.50
C GLY A 24 -2.86 -2.60 17.54
N SER A 25 -1.84 -1.86 17.12
CA SER A 25 -0.95 -2.22 16.01
C SER A 25 0.04 -3.37 16.26
N ILE A 26 0.41 -3.66 17.52
CA ILE A 26 1.34 -4.77 17.82
C ILE A 26 0.60 -6.09 18.09
N SER A 27 1.28 -7.22 17.89
CA SER A 27 0.71 -8.56 18.05
C SER A 27 0.20 -8.82 19.48
N PHE A 28 -0.76 -9.74 19.64
CA PHE A 28 -1.26 -10.14 20.96
C PHE A 28 -0.16 -10.81 21.79
N VAL A 29 0.71 -11.58 21.15
CA VAL A 29 1.88 -12.21 21.78
C VAL A 29 2.79 -11.14 22.37
N ASP A 30 3.13 -10.09 21.62
CA ASP A 30 3.98 -9.01 22.10
C ASP A 30 3.32 -8.24 23.25
N LYS A 31 2.02 -7.96 23.17
CA LYS A 31 1.26 -7.31 24.27
C LYS A 31 1.33 -8.10 25.57
N VAL A 32 1.10 -9.42 25.48
CA VAL A 32 1.10 -10.31 26.65
C VAL A 32 2.50 -10.49 27.19
N ASN A 33 3.51 -10.65 26.32
CA ASN A 33 4.91 -10.76 26.73
C ASN A 33 5.44 -9.45 27.36
N ASN A 34 5.02 -8.29 26.86
CA ASN A 34 5.37 -7.00 27.45
C ASN A 34 4.77 -6.83 28.86
N ALA A 35 3.53 -7.31 29.05
CA ALA A 35 2.90 -7.33 30.38
C ALA A 35 3.61 -8.29 31.34
N ASP A 36 4.00 -9.47 30.86
CA ASP A 36 4.77 -10.46 31.63
C ASP A 36 6.13 -9.88 32.07
N ALA A 37 6.86 -9.30 31.12
CA ALA A 37 8.14 -8.64 31.37
C ALA A 37 8.04 -7.48 32.39
N ALA A 38 6.89 -6.79 32.43
CA ALA A 38 6.60 -5.75 33.40
C ALA A 38 6.15 -6.30 34.77
N GLY A 39 6.00 -7.63 34.93
CA GLY A 39 5.64 -8.29 36.18
C GLY A 39 4.14 -8.40 36.45
N ALA A 40 3.28 -8.28 35.47
CA ALA A 40 1.85 -8.51 35.61
C ALA A 40 1.55 -9.97 36.00
N ALA A 41 0.45 -10.21 36.72
CA ALA A 41 -0.01 -11.56 37.09
C ALA A 41 -0.93 -12.16 36.02
N ALA A 42 -1.60 -11.35 35.22
CA ALA A 42 -2.42 -11.73 34.06
C ALA A 42 -2.65 -10.53 33.17
N ALA A 43 -3.14 -10.78 31.96
CA ALA A 43 -3.51 -9.72 31.02
C ALA A 43 -4.99 -9.85 30.59
N ILE A 44 -5.66 -8.72 30.42
CA ILE A 44 -6.97 -8.62 29.78
C ILE A 44 -6.78 -7.71 28.57
N VAL A 45 -6.95 -8.26 27.38
CA VAL A 45 -6.90 -7.46 26.14
C VAL A 45 -8.33 -7.16 25.69
N TYR A 46 -8.67 -5.89 25.55
CA TYR A 46 -10.00 -5.50 25.12
C TYR A 46 -10.02 -5.03 23.67
N ASN A 47 -11.13 -5.34 22.99
CA ASN A 47 -11.33 -4.96 21.62
C ASN A 47 -11.52 -3.45 21.48
N ASN A 48 -11.02 -2.88 20.42
CA ASN A 48 -11.30 -1.51 19.98
C ASN A 48 -12.48 -1.42 19.00
N GLU A 49 -12.97 -2.60 18.58
CA GLU A 49 -14.17 -2.79 17.76
C GLU A 49 -15.28 -3.47 18.57
N SER A 50 -16.48 -3.61 18.00
CA SER A 50 -17.55 -4.39 18.62
C SER A 50 -17.19 -5.88 18.63
N GLY A 51 -17.53 -6.57 19.72
CA GLY A 51 -17.32 -8.00 19.87
C GLY A 51 -16.07 -8.40 20.66
N ILE A 52 -15.84 -9.71 20.75
CA ILE A 52 -14.74 -10.34 21.47
C ILE A 52 -13.62 -10.67 20.48
N ILE A 53 -12.37 -10.57 20.94
CA ILE A 53 -11.18 -10.93 20.15
C ILE A 53 -10.80 -12.38 20.44
N ASN A 54 -10.52 -13.17 19.41
CA ASN A 54 -9.81 -14.43 19.56
C ASN A 54 -8.30 -14.15 19.39
N MET A 55 -7.56 -14.30 20.47
CA MET A 55 -6.13 -14.01 20.51
C MET A 55 -5.32 -15.28 20.22
N ALA A 56 -4.46 -15.24 19.22
CA ALA A 56 -3.37 -16.23 19.08
C ALA A 56 -2.27 -15.86 20.08
N LEU A 57 -2.00 -16.73 21.04
CA LEU A 57 -1.08 -16.50 22.17
C LEU A 57 0.02 -17.56 22.26
N ASP A 58 0.36 -18.20 21.15
CA ASP A 58 1.38 -19.24 21.10
C ASP A 58 2.71 -18.75 21.65
N GLY A 59 3.29 -19.51 22.58
CA GLY A 59 4.56 -19.19 23.21
C GLY A 59 4.48 -18.18 24.38
N THR A 60 3.31 -17.64 24.72
CA THR A 60 3.14 -16.80 25.91
C THR A 60 3.01 -17.63 27.19
N LYS A 61 3.47 -17.08 28.31
CA LYS A 61 3.38 -17.75 29.63
C LYS A 61 2.36 -17.10 30.54
N LEU A 62 2.13 -15.80 30.38
CA LEU A 62 1.21 -15.05 31.22
C LEU A 62 -0.23 -15.44 30.87
N PRO A 63 -1.10 -15.80 31.82
CA PRO A 63 -2.52 -15.99 31.55
C PRO A 63 -3.16 -14.73 30.97
N ALA A 64 -3.83 -14.88 29.83
CA ALA A 64 -4.47 -13.74 29.17
C ALA A 64 -5.86 -14.11 28.63
N VAL A 65 -6.79 -13.17 28.72
CA VAL A 65 -8.15 -13.27 28.19
C VAL A 65 -8.52 -12.03 27.40
N SER A 66 -9.47 -12.17 26.49
CA SER A 66 -10.06 -11.04 25.77
C SER A 66 -11.42 -10.67 26.32
N VAL A 67 -11.78 -9.39 26.18
CA VAL A 67 -13.13 -8.87 26.48
C VAL A 67 -13.55 -7.88 25.41
N SER A 68 -14.86 -7.64 25.30
CA SER A 68 -15.37 -6.59 24.43
C SER A 68 -14.95 -5.18 24.90
N GLY A 69 -14.98 -4.20 24.01
CA GLY A 69 -14.74 -2.80 24.39
C GLY A 69 -15.76 -2.28 25.43
N GLU A 70 -17.01 -2.72 25.34
CA GLU A 70 -18.06 -2.36 26.28
C GLU A 70 -17.80 -2.92 27.69
N ASP A 71 -17.34 -4.17 27.78
CA ASP A 71 -17.02 -4.79 29.06
C ASP A 71 -15.74 -4.21 29.66
N ALA A 72 -14.76 -3.87 28.81
CA ALA A 72 -13.59 -3.13 29.26
C ALA A 72 -13.97 -1.76 29.85
N ALA A 73 -14.90 -1.05 29.22
CA ALA A 73 -15.39 0.22 29.75
C ALA A 73 -16.03 0.03 31.15
N LYS A 74 -16.77 -1.05 31.37
CA LYS A 74 -17.31 -1.40 32.72
C LYS A 74 -16.18 -1.68 33.72
N LEU A 75 -15.15 -2.44 33.31
CA LEU A 75 -13.98 -2.73 34.15
C LEU A 75 -13.23 -1.45 34.52
N LEU A 76 -12.94 -0.60 33.55
CA LEU A 76 -12.18 0.64 33.75
C LEU A 76 -12.91 1.68 34.61
N ASN A 77 -14.25 1.67 34.58
CA ASN A 77 -15.10 2.56 35.36
C ASN A 77 -15.56 1.96 36.69
N ALA A 78 -15.18 0.72 37.00
CA ALA A 78 -15.58 0.08 38.24
C ALA A 78 -14.96 0.78 39.47
N LYS A 79 -15.75 0.93 40.55
CA LYS A 79 -15.28 1.53 41.82
C LYS A 79 -14.20 0.71 42.49
N GLU A 80 -14.32 -0.62 42.41
CA GLU A 80 -13.30 -1.57 42.83
C GLU A 80 -12.73 -2.22 41.57
N GLN A 81 -11.50 -1.93 41.24
CA GLN A 81 -10.79 -2.50 40.10
C GLN A 81 -10.26 -3.90 40.48
N LYS A 82 -11.18 -4.85 40.64
CA LYS A 82 -10.89 -6.24 40.98
C LYS A 82 -11.55 -7.16 39.97
N VAL A 83 -10.79 -8.16 39.51
CA VAL A 83 -11.25 -9.19 38.57
C VAL A 83 -11.19 -10.54 39.25
N THR A 84 -12.22 -11.36 39.09
CA THR A 84 -12.25 -12.75 39.54
C THR A 84 -12.45 -13.64 38.30
N PHE A 85 -11.51 -14.54 38.06
CA PHE A 85 -11.65 -15.55 37.01
C PHE A 85 -12.40 -16.75 37.60
N LEU A 86 -13.53 -17.10 36.99
CA LEU A 86 -14.33 -18.26 37.36
C LEU A 86 -13.99 -19.43 36.45
N ALA A 87 -14.06 -20.65 36.95
CA ALA A 87 -13.90 -21.86 36.13
C ALA A 87 -15.20 -22.25 35.37
N GLU A 88 -16.21 -21.39 35.43
CA GLU A 88 -17.50 -21.60 34.80
C GLU A 88 -17.45 -21.01 33.36
N MET A 89 -18.01 -21.77 32.40
CA MET A 89 -18.20 -21.30 31.03
C MET A 89 -19.63 -20.77 30.89
N ALA A 90 -19.76 -19.58 30.34
CA ALA A 90 -21.05 -18.99 29.98
C ALA A 90 -21.26 -19.06 28.45
N SER A 91 -22.47 -19.43 28.05
CA SER A 91 -22.89 -19.23 26.64
C SER A 91 -23.39 -17.80 26.51
N VAL A 92 -22.82 -17.06 25.55
CA VAL A 92 -23.27 -15.72 25.20
C VAL A 92 -23.59 -15.68 23.70
N ASP A 93 -24.59 -14.88 23.33
CA ASP A 93 -24.87 -14.66 21.93
C ASP A 93 -23.67 -13.98 21.26
N ASN A 94 -23.32 -14.43 20.07
CA ASN A 94 -22.28 -13.78 19.27
C ASN A 94 -22.85 -12.45 18.72
N PRO A 95 -22.37 -11.28 19.20
CA PRO A 95 -22.91 -10.01 18.77
C PRO A 95 -22.65 -9.70 17.29
N THR A 96 -21.69 -10.39 16.65
CA THR A 96 -21.38 -10.30 15.23
C THR A 96 -21.96 -11.47 14.41
N GLY A 97 -22.78 -12.31 15.05
CA GLY A 97 -23.49 -13.39 14.38
C GLY A 97 -24.40 -12.85 13.26
N TRP A 98 -24.47 -13.56 12.16
CA TRP A 98 -25.26 -13.15 10.97
C TRP A 98 -24.83 -11.80 10.36
N GLN A 99 -23.57 -11.41 10.56
CA GLN A 99 -22.98 -10.25 9.92
C GLN A 99 -21.82 -10.69 9.02
N SER A 100 -21.61 -9.95 7.94
CA SER A 100 -20.41 -10.14 7.13
C SER A 100 -19.20 -9.63 7.89
N SER A 101 -18.15 -10.44 7.99
CA SER A 101 -16.90 -10.04 8.63
C SER A 101 -16.25 -8.88 7.92
N SER A 102 -15.56 -7.99 8.67
CA SER A 102 -14.85 -6.83 8.12
C SER A 102 -13.79 -7.24 7.09
N PHE A 103 -13.12 -8.36 7.31
CA PHE A 103 -12.08 -8.90 6.42
C PHE A 103 -12.62 -9.60 5.16
N SER A 104 -13.96 -9.70 4.94
CA SER A 104 -14.51 -10.26 3.72
C SER A 104 -14.16 -9.39 2.52
N SER A 105 -13.69 -10.03 1.44
CA SER A 105 -13.36 -9.31 0.20
C SER A 105 -14.57 -8.67 -0.45
N TRP A 106 -14.32 -7.55 -1.15
CA TRP A 106 -15.33 -6.81 -1.90
C TRP A 106 -15.13 -6.95 -3.40
N GLY A 107 -16.20 -7.28 -4.11
CA GLY A 107 -16.28 -7.15 -5.55
C GLY A 107 -16.62 -5.73 -6.01
N PRO A 108 -16.83 -5.57 -7.34
CA PRO A 108 -16.64 -6.57 -8.37
C PRO A 108 -15.16 -6.81 -8.70
N THR A 109 -14.92 -7.78 -9.60
CA THR A 109 -13.61 -7.87 -10.27
C THR A 109 -13.37 -6.64 -11.14
N PRO A 110 -12.12 -6.38 -11.57
CA PRO A 110 -11.85 -5.29 -12.51
C PRO A 110 -12.71 -5.34 -13.77
N SER A 111 -13.04 -6.54 -14.26
CA SER A 111 -13.89 -6.78 -15.44
C SER A 111 -15.41 -6.73 -15.16
N LEU A 112 -15.85 -6.09 -14.08
CA LEU A 112 -17.26 -5.96 -13.68
C LEU A 112 -17.97 -7.31 -13.51
N THR A 113 -17.28 -8.32 -12.97
CA THR A 113 -17.86 -9.62 -12.64
C THR A 113 -18.11 -9.72 -11.15
N LEU A 114 -19.27 -10.23 -10.73
CA LEU A 114 -19.60 -10.37 -9.33
C LEU A 114 -18.66 -11.35 -8.60
N LYS A 115 -18.05 -10.87 -7.53
CA LYS A 115 -17.29 -11.63 -6.54
C LYS A 115 -17.52 -11.01 -5.14
N PRO A 116 -17.52 -11.82 -4.07
CA PRO A 116 -17.55 -13.30 -4.08
C PRO A 116 -18.82 -13.81 -4.74
N GLN A 117 -18.87 -15.10 -5.16
CA GLN A 117 -20.10 -15.69 -5.70
C GLN A 117 -21.04 -16.17 -4.58
N ILE A 118 -20.45 -16.59 -3.45
CA ILE A 118 -21.16 -17.11 -2.28
C ILE A 118 -20.34 -16.85 -1.03
N SER A 119 -20.97 -16.81 0.13
CA SER A 119 -20.32 -16.66 1.44
C SER A 119 -20.35 -17.95 2.23
N GLY A 120 -19.31 -18.20 3.05
CA GLY A 120 -19.24 -19.27 4.03
C GLY A 120 -18.99 -18.72 5.43
N VAL A 121 -19.11 -19.59 6.44
CA VAL A 121 -18.82 -19.21 7.83
C VAL A 121 -17.32 -19.05 8.03
N GLY A 122 -16.88 -17.81 8.28
CA GLY A 122 -15.45 -17.47 8.40
C GLY A 122 -15.09 -16.77 9.71
N GLY A 123 -16.06 -16.34 10.50
CA GLY A 123 -15.84 -15.63 11.76
C GLY A 123 -15.97 -16.56 12.97
N SER A 124 -14.97 -16.57 13.85
CA SER A 124 -14.97 -17.33 15.11
C SER A 124 -15.29 -18.83 14.93
N VAL A 125 -14.64 -19.46 13.96
CA VAL A 125 -14.85 -20.88 13.62
C VAL A 125 -14.06 -21.77 14.55
N LEU A 126 -14.74 -22.60 15.34
CA LEU A 126 -14.12 -23.65 16.16
C LEU A 126 -13.82 -24.86 15.29
N SER A 127 -12.57 -25.27 15.20
CA SER A 127 -12.15 -26.45 14.42
C SER A 127 -10.96 -27.15 15.09
N ALA A 128 -10.60 -28.34 14.56
CA ALA A 128 -9.46 -29.11 15.03
C ALA A 128 -8.15 -28.32 14.79
N GLN A 129 -7.26 -28.40 15.75
CA GLN A 129 -5.92 -27.82 15.69
C GLN A 129 -4.96 -28.82 15.02
N ASN A 130 -4.16 -28.36 14.06
CA ASN A 130 -3.36 -29.24 13.21
C ASN A 130 -2.07 -29.79 13.87
N ASP A 131 -1.59 -29.18 14.93
CA ASP A 131 -0.36 -29.53 15.65
C ASP A 131 -0.58 -30.36 16.91
N THR A 132 -1.83 -30.77 17.17
CA THR A 132 -2.23 -31.59 18.31
C THR A 132 -3.06 -32.80 17.85
N THR A 133 -3.12 -33.86 18.69
CA THR A 133 -3.92 -35.04 18.39
C THR A 133 -5.40 -34.92 18.76
N ASP A 134 -5.73 -34.00 19.65
CA ASP A 134 -7.07 -33.83 20.27
C ASP A 134 -7.40 -32.37 20.61
N GLY A 135 -6.59 -31.43 20.11
CA GLY A 135 -6.80 -29.99 20.33
C GLY A 135 -7.83 -29.37 19.38
N TYR A 136 -8.46 -28.34 19.87
CA TYR A 136 -9.36 -27.48 19.11
C TYR A 136 -8.94 -26.01 19.28
N GLN A 137 -9.15 -25.22 18.24
CA GLN A 137 -8.90 -23.78 18.29
C GLN A 137 -10.00 -23.01 17.56
N VAL A 138 -10.16 -21.76 17.93
CA VAL A 138 -11.07 -20.82 17.26
C VAL A 138 -10.26 -19.90 16.38
N MET A 139 -10.60 -19.85 15.08
CA MET A 139 -9.93 -18.96 14.11
C MET A 139 -10.97 -18.17 13.31
N SER A 140 -10.55 -17.03 12.81
CA SER A 140 -11.35 -16.20 11.90
C SER A 140 -10.55 -15.89 10.64
N GLY A 141 -11.22 -15.90 9.49
CA GLY A 141 -10.62 -15.58 8.21
C GLY A 141 -11.43 -16.12 7.04
N THR A 142 -11.21 -15.59 5.85
CA THR A 142 -11.69 -16.17 4.60
C THR A 142 -11.13 -17.57 4.37
N SER A 143 -9.96 -17.86 4.97
CA SER A 143 -9.35 -19.21 5.00
C SER A 143 -10.19 -20.24 5.76
N MET A 144 -11.09 -19.83 6.67
CA MET A 144 -12.04 -20.69 7.37
C MET A 144 -13.34 -20.83 6.58
N ALA A 145 -13.79 -19.79 5.89
CA ALA A 145 -14.96 -19.82 5.04
C ALA A 145 -14.77 -20.71 3.79
N THR A 146 -13.57 -20.73 3.22
CA THR A 146 -13.27 -21.53 2.00
C THR A 146 -13.48 -23.03 2.20
N PRO A 147 -12.91 -23.69 3.23
CA PRO A 147 -13.17 -25.12 3.46
C PRO A 147 -14.62 -25.42 3.89
N ASP A 148 -15.30 -24.48 4.55
CA ASP A 148 -16.74 -24.60 4.83
C ASP A 148 -17.53 -24.75 3.52
N VAL A 149 -17.40 -23.80 2.60
CA VAL A 149 -18.04 -23.87 1.27
C VAL A 149 -17.61 -25.10 0.47
N ALA A 150 -16.31 -25.46 0.52
CA ALA A 150 -15.79 -26.64 -0.16
C ALA A 150 -16.40 -27.94 0.39
N GLY A 151 -16.59 -28.04 1.71
CA GLY A 151 -17.23 -29.18 2.37
C GLY A 151 -18.69 -29.31 1.98
N VAL A 152 -19.44 -28.21 1.99
CA VAL A 152 -20.84 -28.19 1.53
C VAL A 152 -20.92 -28.57 0.05
N THR A 153 -20.07 -28.02 -0.81
CA THR A 153 -20.00 -28.36 -2.24
C THR A 153 -19.72 -29.84 -2.45
N ALA A 154 -18.77 -30.41 -1.70
CA ALA A 154 -18.45 -31.83 -1.77
C ALA A 154 -19.65 -32.71 -1.38
N THR A 155 -20.42 -32.29 -0.38
CA THR A 155 -21.63 -32.99 0.06
C THR A 155 -22.71 -33.02 -1.06
N ILE A 156 -22.98 -31.85 -1.66
CA ILE A 156 -23.94 -31.75 -2.78
C ILE A 156 -23.44 -32.54 -3.98
N LEU A 157 -22.16 -32.47 -4.35
CA LEU A 157 -21.59 -33.28 -5.44
C LEU A 157 -21.69 -34.78 -5.17
N SER A 158 -21.46 -35.22 -3.93
CA SER A 158 -21.62 -36.62 -3.53
C SER A 158 -23.05 -37.10 -3.70
N TYR A 159 -23.99 -36.28 -3.26
CA TYR A 159 -25.39 -36.53 -3.43
C TYR A 159 -25.78 -36.63 -4.92
N LEU A 160 -25.45 -35.65 -5.74
CA LEU A 160 -25.76 -35.65 -7.19
C LEU A 160 -25.15 -36.90 -7.90
N LYS A 161 -23.94 -37.31 -7.54
CA LYS A 161 -23.31 -38.52 -8.09
C LYS A 161 -23.99 -39.81 -7.67
N SER A 162 -24.68 -39.86 -6.52
CA SER A 162 -25.40 -41.04 -6.04
C SER A 162 -26.73 -41.23 -6.75
N GLU A 163 -27.28 -40.15 -7.32
CA GLU A 163 -28.57 -40.17 -7.98
C GLU A 163 -28.50 -40.73 -9.42
N SER A 164 -29.24 -41.76 -9.71
CA SER A 164 -29.26 -42.41 -11.05
C SER A 164 -29.64 -41.46 -12.18
N LYS A 165 -30.39 -40.40 -11.87
CA LYS A 165 -30.82 -39.35 -12.80
C LYS A 165 -29.66 -38.56 -13.37
N TYR A 166 -28.57 -38.40 -12.63
CA TYR A 166 -27.43 -37.57 -13.00
C TYR A 166 -26.17 -38.34 -13.37
N LYS A 167 -26.25 -39.70 -13.45
CA LYS A 167 -25.11 -40.59 -13.72
C LYS A 167 -24.40 -40.34 -15.05
N ASP A 168 -25.12 -39.80 -16.04
CA ASP A 168 -24.64 -39.58 -17.39
C ASP A 168 -24.05 -38.15 -17.57
N LEU A 169 -24.16 -37.27 -16.54
CA LEU A 169 -23.56 -35.95 -16.55
C LEU A 169 -22.02 -36.05 -16.44
N SER A 170 -21.34 -35.21 -17.20
CA SER A 170 -19.87 -35.05 -17.07
C SER A 170 -19.51 -34.41 -15.72
N LYS A 171 -18.22 -34.49 -15.33
CA LYS A 171 -17.74 -33.88 -14.09
C LYS A 171 -17.98 -32.36 -14.07
N LYS A 172 -17.87 -31.71 -15.25
CA LYS A 172 -18.11 -30.27 -15.38
C LYS A 172 -19.56 -29.94 -15.16
N GLU A 173 -20.49 -30.67 -15.84
CA GLU A 173 -21.94 -30.46 -15.68
C GLU A 173 -22.41 -30.68 -14.24
N LEU A 174 -21.85 -31.67 -13.55
CA LEU A 174 -22.14 -31.89 -12.13
C LEU A 174 -21.59 -30.74 -11.25
N ALA A 175 -20.42 -30.20 -11.56
CA ALA A 175 -19.86 -29.07 -10.84
C ALA A 175 -20.67 -27.80 -11.08
N ASP A 176 -21.01 -27.51 -12.33
CA ASP A 176 -21.86 -26.37 -12.72
C ASP A 176 -23.23 -26.44 -12.03
N MET A 177 -23.85 -27.67 -11.98
CA MET A 177 -25.10 -27.87 -11.29
C MET A 177 -24.99 -27.66 -9.78
N ALA A 178 -23.93 -28.16 -9.15
CA ALA A 178 -23.72 -27.97 -7.72
C ALA A 178 -23.54 -26.50 -7.38
N GLU A 179 -22.73 -25.76 -8.14
CA GLU A 179 -22.54 -24.32 -7.99
C GLU A 179 -23.87 -23.57 -8.12
N ALA A 180 -24.64 -23.90 -9.16
CA ALA A 180 -25.92 -23.28 -9.42
C ALA A 180 -26.96 -23.56 -8.30
N LEU A 181 -27.00 -24.78 -7.79
CA LEU A 181 -27.85 -25.14 -6.65
C LEU A 181 -27.49 -24.39 -5.39
N LEU A 182 -26.18 -24.33 -5.07
CA LEU A 182 -25.72 -23.62 -3.90
C LEU A 182 -26.00 -22.11 -3.98
N ALA A 183 -25.76 -21.49 -5.12
CA ALA A 183 -26.06 -20.07 -5.29
C ALA A 183 -27.57 -19.78 -5.30
N SER A 184 -28.40 -20.67 -5.89
CA SER A 184 -29.86 -20.50 -5.90
C SER A 184 -30.49 -20.67 -4.53
N SER A 185 -29.89 -21.46 -3.64
CA SER A 185 -30.39 -21.77 -2.30
C SER A 185 -29.73 -20.99 -1.18
N ALA A 186 -28.69 -20.16 -1.48
CA ALA A 186 -27.95 -19.43 -0.48
C ALA A 186 -28.87 -18.51 0.34
N GLN A 187 -28.53 -18.32 1.59
CA GLN A 187 -29.29 -17.47 2.51
C GLN A 187 -28.76 -16.04 2.49
N THR A 188 -29.54 -15.11 1.96
CA THR A 188 -29.15 -13.69 2.00
C THR A 188 -29.13 -13.17 3.42
N VAL A 189 -27.99 -12.62 3.84
CA VAL A 189 -27.81 -12.07 5.19
C VAL A 189 -28.35 -10.63 5.22
N ILE A 190 -29.26 -10.36 6.15
CA ILE A 190 -29.98 -9.09 6.31
C ILE A 190 -29.87 -8.63 7.76
N PRO A 191 -28.79 -7.94 8.16
CA PRO A 191 -28.70 -7.40 9.50
C PRO A 191 -29.59 -6.15 9.65
N ASN A 192 -30.38 -6.08 10.73
CA ASN A 192 -31.09 -4.88 11.17
C ASN A 192 -31.92 -4.15 10.09
N ASN A 193 -32.62 -4.88 9.21
CA ASN A 193 -33.36 -4.37 8.06
C ASN A 193 -32.51 -3.84 6.88
N TYR A 194 -31.22 -4.04 6.89
CA TYR A 194 -30.34 -3.73 5.77
C TYR A 194 -29.86 -5.00 5.09
N THR A 195 -29.78 -5.02 3.77
CA THR A 195 -29.19 -6.14 3.03
C THR A 195 -27.73 -5.81 2.75
N PHE A 196 -26.82 -6.74 3.02
CA PHE A 196 -25.48 -6.58 2.51
C PHE A 196 -25.49 -6.64 0.97
N SER A 197 -24.66 -5.79 0.38
CA SER A 197 -24.42 -5.77 -1.06
C SER A 197 -24.05 -7.15 -1.58
N PRO A 198 -24.58 -7.60 -2.73
CA PRO A 198 -24.08 -8.76 -3.45
C PRO A 198 -22.58 -8.76 -3.66
N ARG A 199 -21.94 -7.60 -3.86
CA ARG A 199 -20.49 -7.46 -3.97
C ARG A 199 -19.73 -7.89 -2.70
N LYS A 200 -20.42 -8.02 -1.56
CA LYS A 200 -19.82 -8.47 -0.29
C LYS A 200 -20.21 -9.89 0.10
N GLN A 201 -21.42 -10.35 -0.24
CA GLN A 201 -21.89 -11.66 0.16
C GLN A 201 -22.16 -12.63 -1.01
N GLY A 202 -22.11 -12.16 -2.25
CA GLY A 202 -22.52 -12.95 -3.40
C GLY A 202 -24.02 -13.28 -3.35
N ALA A 203 -24.36 -14.53 -3.64
CA ALA A 203 -25.70 -15.04 -3.51
C ALA A 203 -26.20 -15.14 -2.06
N GLY A 204 -25.28 -15.09 -1.08
CA GLY A 204 -25.58 -15.21 0.34
C GLY A 204 -24.73 -16.28 1.04
N LEU A 205 -25.09 -16.59 2.29
CA LEU A 205 -24.45 -17.65 3.06
C LEU A 205 -24.86 -19.02 2.50
N VAL A 206 -23.88 -19.90 2.28
CA VAL A 206 -24.12 -21.27 1.79
C VAL A 206 -25.05 -22.03 2.72
N ASP A 207 -26.04 -22.73 2.16
CA ASP A 207 -27.01 -23.53 2.87
C ASP A 207 -27.10 -24.93 2.25
N ALA A 208 -26.46 -25.91 2.88
CA ALA A 208 -26.43 -27.30 2.41
C ALA A 208 -27.81 -27.94 2.42
N TYR A 209 -28.63 -27.67 3.46
CA TYR A 209 -29.95 -28.25 3.58
C TYR A 209 -30.89 -27.70 2.52
N HIS A 210 -30.92 -26.41 2.31
CA HIS A 210 -31.77 -25.81 1.28
C HIS A 210 -31.34 -26.27 -0.13
N ALA A 211 -30.01 -26.33 -0.42
CA ALA A 211 -29.53 -26.85 -1.70
C ALA A 211 -29.96 -28.28 -1.98
N GLU A 212 -29.92 -29.15 -0.97
CA GLU A 212 -30.47 -30.54 -1.09
C GLU A 212 -31.96 -30.52 -1.31
N GLN A 213 -32.73 -29.72 -0.60
CA GLN A 213 -34.17 -29.62 -0.69
C GLN A 213 -34.65 -29.07 -2.05
N LEU A 214 -33.84 -28.24 -2.74
CA LEU A 214 -34.18 -27.86 -4.12
C LEU A 214 -34.27 -29.08 -5.06
N VAL A 215 -33.57 -30.15 -4.75
CA VAL A 215 -33.60 -31.41 -5.56
C VAL A 215 -34.62 -32.42 -5.05
N LEU A 216 -34.68 -32.63 -3.73
CA LEU A 216 -35.49 -33.69 -3.09
C LEU A 216 -36.97 -33.30 -2.89
N GLY A 217 -37.18 -32.13 -2.34
CA GLY A 217 -38.50 -31.64 -1.90
C GLY A 217 -38.72 -30.21 -2.37
N GLY A 218 -38.98 -29.29 -1.49
CA GLY A 218 -38.98 -27.86 -1.69
C GLY A 218 -39.48 -27.34 -3.03
N ALA A 219 -38.68 -26.51 -3.63
CA ALA A 219 -39.01 -25.94 -4.94
C ALA A 219 -38.94 -26.94 -6.09
N LYS A 220 -38.11 -27.96 -6.02
CA LYS A 220 -37.77 -28.86 -7.16
C LYS A 220 -37.46 -28.11 -8.45
N ALA A 221 -36.83 -26.96 -8.30
CA ALA A 221 -36.39 -26.10 -9.39
C ALA A 221 -35.21 -25.29 -8.92
N TYR A 222 -34.37 -24.84 -9.84
CA TYR A 222 -33.23 -23.96 -9.56
C TYR A 222 -32.92 -23.09 -10.79
N ILE A 223 -32.08 -22.08 -10.61
CA ILE A 223 -31.56 -21.26 -11.71
C ILE A 223 -30.22 -21.85 -12.18
N THR A 224 -30.11 -22.15 -13.48
CA THR A 224 -28.89 -22.73 -14.04
C THR A 224 -27.75 -21.71 -14.18
N ASN A 225 -28.07 -20.42 -14.20
CA ASN A 225 -27.15 -19.27 -14.24
C ASN A 225 -27.51 -18.25 -13.12
N PRO A 226 -27.37 -18.62 -11.83
CA PRO A 226 -27.96 -17.86 -10.72
C PRO A 226 -27.26 -16.52 -10.46
N ILE A 227 -26.11 -16.24 -11.11
CA ILE A 227 -25.39 -14.97 -11.02
C ILE A 227 -25.42 -14.29 -12.38
N ALA A 228 -26.14 -13.18 -12.47
CA ALA A 228 -26.26 -12.38 -13.68
C ALA A 228 -25.35 -11.13 -13.59
N ASN A 229 -24.28 -11.12 -14.38
CA ASN A 229 -23.49 -9.91 -14.61
C ASN A 229 -24.13 -9.16 -15.78
N ILE A 230 -24.86 -8.07 -15.50
CA ILE A 230 -25.67 -7.38 -16.50
C ILE A 230 -24.92 -6.26 -17.25
N GLY A 231 -23.60 -6.12 -16.97
CA GLY A 231 -22.75 -5.16 -17.64
C GLY A 231 -22.93 -3.73 -17.11
N ASP A 232 -22.45 -2.77 -17.92
CA ASP A 232 -22.58 -1.35 -17.64
C ASP A 232 -23.63 -0.68 -18.55
N ASN A 233 -23.94 0.58 -18.21
CA ASN A 233 -24.93 1.39 -18.93
C ASN A 233 -24.27 2.73 -19.34
N PRO A 234 -23.36 2.70 -20.34
CA PRO A 234 -22.61 3.90 -20.75
C PRO A 234 -23.49 5.00 -21.38
N SER A 235 -24.65 4.63 -21.93
CA SER A 235 -25.65 5.58 -22.42
C SER A 235 -26.36 6.35 -21.30
N LYS A 236 -26.27 5.85 -20.06
CA LYS A 236 -26.96 6.41 -18.89
C LYS A 236 -28.47 6.59 -19.12
N ASP A 237 -29.08 5.70 -19.89
CA ASP A 237 -30.55 5.67 -20.10
C ASP A 237 -31.29 4.92 -18.98
N GLY A 238 -30.55 4.30 -18.06
CA GLY A 238 -31.09 3.62 -16.89
C GLY A 238 -31.82 2.31 -17.22
N HIS A 239 -31.68 1.79 -18.43
CA HIS A 239 -32.30 0.52 -18.84
C HIS A 239 -31.32 -0.65 -18.65
N PHE A 240 -31.80 -1.68 -17.94
CA PHE A 240 -31.06 -2.93 -17.71
C PHE A 240 -31.99 -4.14 -17.97
N GLN A 241 -31.39 -5.24 -18.39
CA GLN A 241 -32.09 -6.49 -18.56
C GLN A 241 -31.38 -7.61 -17.80
N ILE A 242 -32.13 -8.29 -16.91
CA ILE A 242 -31.63 -9.43 -16.15
C ILE A 242 -32.25 -10.70 -16.75
N ARG A 243 -31.42 -11.73 -16.99
CA ARG A 243 -31.85 -12.99 -17.60
C ARG A 243 -31.45 -14.16 -16.74
N TYR A 244 -32.46 -15.00 -16.42
CA TYR A 244 -32.23 -16.27 -15.74
C TYR A 244 -32.85 -17.42 -16.52
N THR A 245 -32.23 -18.58 -16.41
CA THR A 245 -32.75 -19.83 -16.92
C THR A 245 -33.14 -20.71 -15.74
N VAL A 246 -34.43 -20.88 -15.53
CA VAL A 246 -35.01 -21.75 -14.48
C VAL A 246 -35.22 -23.13 -15.03
N LYS A 247 -34.75 -24.14 -14.28
CA LYS A 247 -34.94 -25.55 -14.63
C LYS A 247 -35.79 -26.27 -13.57
N ASP A 248 -36.89 -26.91 -14.00
CA ASP A 248 -37.67 -27.82 -13.17
C ASP A 248 -36.97 -29.18 -13.07
N LEU A 249 -36.88 -29.72 -11.87
CA LEU A 249 -36.18 -30.98 -11.57
C LEU A 249 -37.13 -32.17 -11.43
N ARG A 250 -38.43 -32.00 -11.58
CA ARG A 250 -39.38 -33.12 -11.61
C ARG A 250 -39.13 -33.97 -12.84
N ASN A 251 -39.49 -35.24 -12.75
CA ASN A 251 -39.40 -36.13 -13.92
C ASN A 251 -40.46 -35.72 -14.93
N GLU A 252 -40.05 -35.56 -16.18
CA GLU A 252 -40.96 -35.42 -17.29
C GLU A 252 -41.80 -36.72 -17.46
N PHE A 253 -43.07 -36.59 -17.76
CA PHE A 253 -43.95 -37.72 -18.05
C PHE A 253 -44.79 -37.42 -19.28
N PRO A 254 -45.21 -38.46 -20.07
CA PRO A 254 -46.07 -38.26 -21.21
C PRO A 254 -47.39 -37.60 -20.82
N ASP A 255 -47.88 -36.73 -21.69
CA ASP A 255 -49.18 -36.06 -21.56
C ASP A 255 -49.32 -35.09 -20.37
N TRP A 256 -48.18 -34.55 -19.82
CA TRP A 256 -48.26 -33.47 -18.84
C TRP A 256 -48.91 -32.21 -19.46
N ASP A 257 -49.66 -31.50 -18.65
CA ASP A 257 -50.40 -30.30 -19.04
C ASP A 257 -49.98 -29.12 -18.13
N LEU A 258 -49.65 -27.97 -18.73
CA LEU A 258 -49.12 -26.84 -17.98
C LEU A 258 -50.09 -26.28 -16.94
N GLU A 259 -51.43 -26.30 -17.24
CA GLU A 259 -52.44 -25.81 -16.29
C GLU A 259 -52.66 -26.76 -15.10
N LYS A 260 -52.41 -28.05 -15.29
CA LYS A 260 -52.61 -29.06 -14.24
C LYS A 260 -51.37 -29.44 -13.51
N ASP A 261 -50.25 -29.55 -14.24
CA ASP A 261 -48.99 -30.13 -13.76
C ASP A 261 -47.92 -29.05 -13.63
N GLY A 262 -48.18 -27.79 -14.05
CA GLY A 262 -47.32 -26.67 -13.92
C GLY A 262 -47.05 -26.32 -12.46
N LYS A 263 -45.82 -25.91 -12.15
CA LYS A 263 -45.46 -25.38 -10.84
C LYS A 263 -45.32 -23.87 -10.93
N GLU A 264 -45.95 -23.19 -10.00
CA GLU A 264 -46.01 -21.73 -9.94
C GLU A 264 -44.93 -21.20 -9.01
N PHE A 265 -44.29 -20.10 -9.44
CA PHE A 265 -43.37 -19.30 -8.64
C PHE A 265 -43.69 -17.82 -8.83
N ASN A 266 -44.01 -17.13 -7.76
CA ASN A 266 -44.12 -15.68 -7.74
C ASN A 266 -42.72 -15.11 -7.87
N ILE A 267 -42.53 -14.20 -8.82
CA ILE A 267 -41.27 -13.48 -9.04
C ILE A 267 -41.34 -12.17 -8.23
N SER A 268 -40.34 -11.95 -7.42
CA SER A 268 -40.17 -10.69 -6.68
C SER A 268 -38.71 -10.28 -6.69
N TRP A 269 -38.46 -9.02 -6.41
CA TRP A 269 -37.12 -8.45 -6.51
C TRP A 269 -36.75 -7.61 -5.30
N LYS A 270 -35.43 -7.52 -5.04
CA LYS A 270 -34.85 -6.62 -4.08
C LYS A 270 -33.65 -5.97 -4.73
N PHE A 271 -33.78 -4.72 -5.08
CA PHE A 271 -32.66 -3.92 -5.54
C PHE A 271 -31.88 -3.36 -4.34
N CYS A 272 -30.60 -3.36 -4.47
CA CYS A 272 -29.66 -2.85 -3.50
C CYS A 272 -28.94 -1.65 -4.10
N PHE A 273 -28.80 -0.59 -3.34
CA PHE A 273 -28.13 0.62 -3.79
C PHE A 273 -27.35 1.27 -2.63
N ASP A 274 -26.11 1.66 -2.88
CA ASP A 274 -25.31 2.36 -1.89
C ASP A 274 -25.79 3.80 -1.76
N LYS A 275 -26.52 4.12 -0.70
CA LYS A 275 -26.92 5.51 -0.39
C LYS A 275 -25.92 6.11 0.59
N PRO A 276 -25.43 7.33 0.33
CA PRO A 276 -24.56 8.01 1.28
C PRO A 276 -25.37 8.31 2.55
N VAL A 277 -24.79 8.00 3.69
CA VAL A 277 -25.35 8.32 5.00
C VAL A 277 -24.51 9.43 5.60
N ALA A 278 -25.13 10.52 5.98
CA ALA A 278 -24.46 11.58 6.71
C ALA A 278 -24.22 11.16 8.17
N ASP A 279 -23.05 11.49 8.70
CA ASP A 279 -22.79 11.41 10.13
C ASP A 279 -23.55 12.50 10.90
N LYS A 280 -23.34 12.56 12.21
CA LYS A 280 -23.98 13.57 13.08
C LYS A 280 -23.50 14.99 12.79
N GLU A 281 -22.31 15.12 12.20
CA GLU A 281 -21.70 16.37 11.78
C GLU A 281 -22.11 16.78 10.36
N GLY A 282 -22.84 15.92 9.63
CA GLY A 282 -23.31 16.18 8.27
C GLY A 282 -22.31 15.79 7.17
N ASN A 283 -21.23 15.11 7.52
CA ASN A 283 -20.31 14.56 6.52
C ASN A 283 -20.92 13.29 5.92
N TYR A 284 -20.81 13.16 4.59
CA TYR A 284 -21.25 11.95 3.90
C TYR A 284 -20.10 10.98 3.80
N TYR A 285 -20.31 9.76 4.28
CA TYR A 285 -19.48 8.64 3.88
C TYR A 285 -20.35 7.57 3.22
N ASN A 286 -19.73 6.78 2.35
CA ASN A 286 -20.34 5.56 1.88
C ASN A 286 -20.49 4.62 3.08
N ALA A 287 -21.53 4.83 3.86
CA ALA A 287 -21.98 3.75 4.70
C ALA A 287 -22.41 2.65 3.75
N LEU A 288 -21.84 1.48 3.93
CA LEU A 288 -22.15 0.25 3.20
C LEU A 288 -23.57 -0.26 3.46
N THR A 289 -24.49 0.65 3.71
CA THR A 289 -25.89 0.43 3.96
C THR A 289 -26.60 0.43 2.63
N THR A 290 -26.79 -0.76 2.11
CA THR A 290 -27.54 -0.96 0.90
C THR A 290 -29.03 -0.84 1.20
N LEU A 291 -29.61 0.27 0.81
CA LEU A 291 -31.05 0.50 0.92
C LEU A 291 -31.75 -0.09 -0.32
N GLY A 292 -32.92 -0.69 -0.12
CA GLY A 292 -33.77 -1.11 -1.21
C GLY A 292 -34.28 0.09 -2.02
N LEU A 293 -34.39 -0.07 -3.35
CA LEU A 293 -35.06 0.89 -4.21
C LEU A 293 -36.58 0.76 -4.07
N THR A 294 -37.27 1.86 -4.14
CA THR A 294 -38.74 1.97 -4.09
C THR A 294 -39.34 1.95 -5.51
N GLU A 295 -40.64 1.76 -5.61
CA GLU A 295 -41.38 1.83 -6.88
C GLU A 295 -41.27 3.23 -7.55
N ASP A 296 -41.03 4.27 -6.80
CA ASP A 296 -40.80 5.63 -7.32
C ASP A 296 -39.38 5.80 -7.93
N GLU A 297 -38.45 4.89 -7.65
CA GLU A 297 -37.05 4.94 -8.08
C GLU A 297 -36.78 3.99 -9.25
N VAL A 298 -37.52 2.89 -9.34
CA VAL A 298 -37.33 1.84 -10.38
C VAL A 298 -38.63 1.24 -10.84
N THR A 299 -38.77 1.06 -12.14
CA THR A 299 -39.85 0.28 -12.75
C THR A 299 -39.30 -1.05 -13.19
N VAL A 300 -40.00 -2.14 -12.81
CA VAL A 300 -39.63 -3.52 -13.14
C VAL A 300 -40.76 -4.22 -13.80
N THR A 301 -40.47 -4.92 -14.88
CA THR A 301 -41.47 -5.79 -15.57
C THR A 301 -40.81 -7.12 -15.92
N THR A 302 -41.62 -8.17 -15.98
CA THR A 302 -41.17 -9.50 -16.39
C THR A 302 -41.84 -9.95 -17.66
N ASN A 303 -41.28 -10.95 -18.32
CA ASN A 303 -41.93 -11.62 -19.48
C ASN A 303 -43.06 -12.55 -19.07
N TYR A 304 -43.46 -12.58 -17.80
CA TYR A 304 -44.54 -13.40 -17.28
C TYR A 304 -45.71 -12.54 -16.81
N LYS A 305 -46.90 -13.02 -17.11
CA LYS A 305 -48.14 -12.34 -16.68
C LYS A 305 -48.23 -12.36 -15.15
N ASP A 306 -48.58 -11.21 -14.59
CA ASP A 306 -48.75 -11.03 -13.13
C ASP A 306 -47.51 -11.44 -12.33
N ASP A 307 -46.31 -11.43 -12.96
CA ASP A 307 -45.02 -11.83 -12.41
C ASP A 307 -45.01 -13.27 -11.83
N VAL A 308 -45.75 -14.17 -12.46
CA VAL A 308 -45.84 -15.57 -12.05
C VAL A 308 -45.26 -16.48 -13.13
N LEU A 309 -44.13 -17.11 -12.82
CA LEU A 309 -43.56 -18.19 -13.62
C LEU A 309 -44.33 -19.46 -13.40
N VAL A 310 -44.87 -20.06 -14.49
CA VAL A 310 -45.41 -21.42 -14.48
C VAL A 310 -44.54 -22.33 -15.33
N ILE A 311 -43.98 -23.39 -14.74
CA ILE A 311 -43.06 -24.31 -15.40
C ILE A 311 -43.51 -25.76 -15.29
N GLY A 312 -43.48 -26.49 -16.42
CA GLY A 312 -43.85 -27.91 -16.48
C GLY A 312 -42.74 -28.85 -15.98
N PRO A 313 -43.08 -30.13 -15.69
CA PRO A 313 -42.09 -31.10 -15.21
C PRO A 313 -40.92 -31.29 -16.18
N GLY A 314 -39.71 -31.19 -15.68
CA GLY A 314 -38.48 -31.37 -16.45
C GLY A 314 -38.14 -30.24 -17.44
N GLN A 315 -39.01 -29.23 -17.55
CA GLN A 315 -38.85 -28.14 -18.51
C GLN A 315 -37.84 -27.09 -18.04
N THR A 316 -37.43 -26.26 -18.99
CA THR A 316 -36.58 -25.10 -18.76
C THR A 316 -37.31 -23.84 -19.23
N ALA A 317 -37.27 -22.78 -18.45
CA ALA A 317 -37.93 -21.52 -18.75
C ALA A 317 -36.94 -20.36 -18.68
N GLU A 318 -36.96 -19.47 -19.66
CA GLU A 318 -36.23 -18.21 -19.64
C GLU A 318 -37.07 -17.14 -18.92
N VAL A 319 -36.48 -16.51 -17.90
CA VAL A 319 -37.08 -15.39 -17.19
C VAL A 319 -36.28 -14.15 -17.54
N VAL A 320 -36.98 -13.17 -18.11
CA VAL A 320 -36.40 -11.87 -18.49
C VAL A 320 -37.06 -10.81 -17.63
N ILE A 321 -36.20 -10.02 -16.97
CA ILE A 321 -36.65 -8.93 -16.11
C ILE A 321 -36.09 -7.66 -16.71
N ASP A 322 -36.96 -6.78 -17.17
CA ASP A 322 -36.64 -5.46 -17.67
C ASP A 322 -36.71 -4.45 -16.51
N VAL A 323 -35.66 -3.69 -16.33
CA VAL A 323 -35.46 -2.72 -15.25
C VAL A 323 -35.23 -1.35 -15.86
N GLN A 324 -36.02 -0.37 -15.46
CA GLN A 324 -35.87 1.01 -15.86
C GLN A 324 -35.76 1.89 -14.62
N LEU A 325 -34.64 2.56 -14.44
CA LEU A 325 -34.48 3.59 -13.43
C LEU A 325 -35.30 4.83 -13.83
N THR A 326 -35.96 5.49 -12.87
CA THR A 326 -36.72 6.69 -13.16
C THR A 326 -35.81 7.91 -13.37
N ASP A 327 -36.29 8.89 -14.16
CA ASP A 327 -35.51 10.13 -14.43
C ASP A 327 -35.10 10.86 -13.15
N GLY A 328 -35.98 10.89 -12.14
CA GLY A 328 -35.70 11.51 -10.84
C GLY A 328 -34.56 10.80 -10.12
N PHE A 329 -34.62 9.47 -10.07
CA PHE A 329 -33.57 8.72 -9.40
C PHE A 329 -32.23 8.77 -10.15
N MET A 330 -32.23 8.76 -11.49
CA MET A 330 -31.03 8.95 -12.28
C MET A 330 -30.38 10.32 -12.03
N ALA A 331 -31.18 11.37 -11.86
CA ALA A 331 -30.65 12.69 -11.51
C ALA A 331 -30.02 12.72 -10.11
N ASP A 332 -30.66 12.04 -9.14
CA ASP A 332 -30.13 11.92 -7.78
C ASP A 332 -28.83 11.11 -7.75
N ILE A 333 -28.74 10.01 -8.50
CA ILE A 333 -27.48 9.24 -8.67
C ILE A 333 -26.38 10.13 -9.21
N TYR A 334 -26.65 10.87 -10.28
CA TYR A 334 -25.64 11.72 -10.92
C TYR A 334 -25.10 12.82 -10.00
N ALA A 335 -25.97 13.38 -9.17
CA ALA A 335 -25.58 14.40 -8.20
C ALA A 335 -24.62 13.89 -7.13
N ILE A 336 -24.73 12.61 -6.76
CA ILE A 336 -23.93 11.98 -5.71
C ILE A 336 -22.75 11.21 -6.28
N TYR A 337 -22.98 10.49 -7.39
CA TYR A 337 -21.99 9.60 -8.03
C TYR A 337 -21.81 9.99 -9.50
N PRO A 338 -21.08 11.05 -9.82
CA PRO A 338 -20.92 11.54 -11.18
C PRO A 338 -20.27 10.52 -12.13
N ASN A 339 -19.45 9.62 -11.59
CA ASN A 339 -18.80 8.54 -12.33
C ASN A 339 -19.68 7.32 -12.55
N GLY A 340 -20.83 7.23 -11.87
CA GLY A 340 -21.76 6.11 -11.95
C GLY A 340 -21.94 5.39 -10.61
N ALA A 341 -22.86 4.41 -10.60
CA ALA A 341 -23.22 3.67 -9.40
C ALA A 341 -23.52 2.20 -9.69
N TYR A 342 -23.36 1.33 -8.69
CA TYR A 342 -23.74 -0.08 -8.82
C TYR A 342 -25.24 -0.26 -8.76
N ILE A 343 -25.75 -1.09 -9.67
CA ILE A 343 -27.12 -1.62 -9.66
C ILE A 343 -27.03 -3.12 -9.40
N GLU A 344 -27.53 -3.55 -8.27
CA GLU A 344 -27.36 -4.91 -7.80
C GLU A 344 -28.55 -5.39 -6.98
N GLY A 345 -28.65 -6.70 -6.74
CA GLY A 345 -29.73 -7.23 -5.92
C GLY A 345 -30.03 -8.70 -6.16
N TYR A 346 -31.26 -9.04 -5.78
CA TYR A 346 -31.76 -10.42 -5.79
C TYR A 346 -33.12 -10.49 -6.47
N ILE A 347 -33.31 -11.53 -7.27
CA ILE A 347 -34.61 -11.91 -7.85
C ILE A 347 -35.05 -13.20 -7.19
N ASN A 348 -36.17 -13.17 -6.49
CA ASN A 348 -36.69 -14.31 -5.73
C ASN A 348 -37.81 -15.02 -6.51
N PHE A 349 -37.80 -16.32 -6.43
CA PHE A 349 -38.79 -17.21 -6.98
C PHE A 349 -39.45 -18.00 -5.83
N THR A 350 -40.68 -17.69 -5.49
CA THR A 350 -41.34 -18.23 -4.31
C THR A 350 -42.57 -19.00 -4.69
N SER A 351 -42.59 -20.31 -4.43
CA SER A 351 -43.80 -21.12 -4.61
C SER A 351 -44.84 -20.80 -3.55
N PRO A 352 -46.12 -20.86 -3.83
CA PRO A 352 -47.19 -20.79 -2.83
C PRO A 352 -46.97 -21.76 -1.66
N ALA A 353 -46.28 -22.88 -1.89
CA ALA A 353 -45.90 -23.85 -0.85
C ALA A 353 -44.90 -23.29 0.19
N ALA A 354 -44.19 -22.20 -0.08
CA ALA A 354 -43.23 -21.58 0.83
C ALA A 354 -43.88 -21.11 2.15
N THR A 355 -45.21 -20.96 2.18
CA THR A 355 -45.93 -20.65 3.44
C THR A 355 -45.79 -21.79 4.45
N TYR A 356 -45.56 -23.03 4.03
CA TYR A 356 -45.44 -24.22 4.87
C TYR A 356 -44.09 -24.91 4.74
N ASP A 357 -43.36 -24.65 3.68
CA ASP A 357 -42.04 -25.17 3.38
C ASP A 357 -41.09 -24.05 2.97
N PRO A 358 -40.26 -23.57 3.88
CA PRO A 358 -39.31 -22.46 3.61
C PRO A 358 -38.36 -22.76 2.45
N THR A 359 -38.17 -24.05 2.10
CA THR A 359 -37.26 -24.44 1.01
C THR A 359 -37.96 -24.45 -0.36
N ALA A 360 -39.24 -24.11 -0.41
CA ALA A 360 -40.00 -23.99 -1.66
C ALA A 360 -39.76 -22.62 -2.35
N CYS A 361 -38.58 -22.12 -2.26
CA CYS A 361 -38.11 -20.89 -2.91
C CYS A 361 -36.67 -21.04 -3.39
N PHE A 362 -36.23 -20.16 -4.28
CA PHE A 362 -34.86 -20.00 -4.71
C PHE A 362 -34.67 -18.59 -5.26
N HIS A 363 -33.44 -18.17 -5.48
CA HIS A 363 -33.20 -16.84 -6.01
C HIS A 363 -32.02 -16.78 -6.97
N GLY A 364 -31.98 -15.71 -7.78
CA GLY A 364 -30.81 -15.28 -8.56
C GLY A 364 -30.25 -13.96 -8.06
N THR A 365 -28.96 -13.79 -8.21
CA THR A 365 -28.25 -12.58 -7.84
C THR A 365 -27.84 -11.84 -9.11
N PHE A 366 -27.91 -10.53 -9.12
CA PHE A 366 -27.44 -9.72 -10.25
C PHE A 366 -26.59 -8.56 -9.81
N MET A 367 -25.74 -8.11 -10.73
CA MET A 367 -24.92 -6.91 -10.56
C MET A 367 -24.65 -6.27 -11.92
N GLY A 368 -24.70 -4.94 -11.96
CA GLY A 368 -24.31 -4.10 -13.07
C GLY A 368 -23.85 -2.73 -12.60
N PHE A 369 -23.61 -1.84 -13.55
CA PHE A 369 -23.14 -0.50 -13.28
C PHE A 369 -23.88 0.55 -14.12
N TYR A 370 -24.51 1.52 -13.48
CA TYR A 370 -25.11 2.67 -14.14
C TYR A 370 -23.99 3.68 -14.40
N GLY A 371 -23.57 3.82 -15.64
CA GLY A 371 -22.44 4.63 -16.10
C GLY A 371 -21.54 3.86 -17.06
N ASP A 372 -20.46 4.48 -17.49
CA ASP A 372 -19.42 3.86 -18.33
C ASP A 372 -18.33 3.28 -17.43
N TRP A 373 -18.30 1.96 -17.30
CA TRP A 373 -17.34 1.27 -16.44
C TRP A 373 -15.90 1.46 -16.93
N ALA A 374 -15.69 1.61 -18.24
CA ALA A 374 -14.36 1.83 -18.80
C ALA A 374 -13.81 3.23 -18.52
N GLN A 375 -14.69 4.22 -18.30
CA GLN A 375 -14.30 5.62 -18.10
C GLN A 375 -14.24 6.03 -16.61
N ALA A 376 -14.87 5.28 -15.71
CA ALA A 376 -14.81 5.59 -14.30
C ALA A 376 -13.36 5.45 -13.78
N PRO A 377 -12.82 6.42 -13.03
CA PRO A 377 -11.43 6.40 -12.57
C PRO A 377 -11.14 5.19 -11.67
N VAL A 378 -9.95 4.65 -11.80
CA VAL A 378 -9.46 3.55 -10.97
C VAL A 378 -8.80 4.09 -9.71
N MET A 379 -8.09 5.21 -9.82
CA MET A 379 -7.40 5.86 -8.71
C MET A 379 -8.16 7.10 -8.24
N GLU A 380 -7.92 7.48 -6.99
CA GLU A 380 -8.33 8.79 -6.48
C GLU A 380 -7.69 9.90 -7.33
N GLN A 381 -8.48 10.92 -7.64
CA GLN A 381 -8.01 12.05 -8.45
C GLN A 381 -7.30 13.11 -7.59
N LEU A 382 -7.54 13.10 -6.29
CA LEU A 382 -6.87 13.95 -5.32
C LEU A 382 -5.51 13.37 -4.97
N ASP A 383 -4.47 14.18 -4.97
CA ASP A 383 -3.17 13.82 -4.44
C ASP A 383 -2.74 14.75 -3.28
N TRP A 384 -1.61 14.44 -2.66
CA TRP A 384 -1.08 15.24 -1.55
C TRP A 384 -0.66 16.65 -2.00
N ILE A 385 -0.29 16.84 -3.28
CA ILE A 385 0.08 18.15 -3.83
C ILE A 385 -1.14 19.08 -3.80
N ASP A 386 -2.30 18.57 -4.26
CA ASP A 386 -3.56 19.30 -4.21
C ASP A 386 -3.94 19.70 -2.78
N VAL A 387 -3.82 18.75 -1.84
CA VAL A 387 -4.12 18.99 -0.42
C VAL A 387 -3.19 20.05 0.15
N MET A 388 -1.90 19.94 -0.07
CA MET A 388 -0.90 20.85 0.50
C MET A 388 -0.93 22.24 -0.13
N THR A 389 -1.33 22.35 -1.40
CA THR A 389 -1.48 23.65 -2.08
C THR A 389 -2.84 24.31 -1.85
N GLY A 390 -3.74 23.65 -1.13
CA GLY A 390 -5.09 24.15 -0.87
C GLY A 390 -6.00 24.10 -2.11
N ASN A 391 -5.62 23.39 -3.15
CA ASN A 391 -6.42 23.16 -4.36
C ASN A 391 -7.45 22.05 -4.10
N THR A 392 -8.11 22.10 -2.95
CA THR A 392 -9.05 21.08 -2.52
C THR A 392 -10.47 21.57 -2.77
N ASP A 393 -11.00 21.32 -3.95
CA ASP A 393 -12.46 21.30 -4.14
C ASP A 393 -13.02 19.95 -3.64
N VAL A 394 -12.54 19.54 -2.46
CA VAL A 394 -12.85 18.23 -1.88
C VAL A 394 -14.05 18.35 -1.00
N SER A 395 -15.19 18.06 -1.57
CA SER A 395 -16.44 17.89 -0.83
C SER A 395 -16.55 16.54 -0.09
N CYS A 396 -15.51 15.70 -0.15
CA CYS A 396 -15.50 14.36 0.46
C CYS A 396 -14.23 14.12 1.29
N ASN A 397 -14.36 13.38 2.38
CA ASN A 397 -13.26 12.90 3.21
C ASN A 397 -12.52 11.74 2.50
N THR A 398 -11.94 12.01 1.35
CA THR A 398 -11.11 11.04 0.65
C THR A 398 -9.66 11.17 1.11
N TRP A 399 -8.99 10.03 1.18
CA TRP A 399 -7.56 10.01 1.45
C TRP A 399 -6.82 10.21 0.14
N PRO A 400 -5.91 11.17 0.02
CA PRO A 400 -5.21 11.45 -1.23
C PRO A 400 -4.21 10.35 -1.60
N ASN A 401 -3.80 10.29 -2.87
CA ASN A 401 -2.58 9.60 -3.24
C ASN A 401 -1.40 10.28 -2.55
N LEU A 402 -0.46 9.49 -2.03
CA LEU A 402 0.65 9.99 -1.21
C LEU A 402 2.00 9.55 -1.77
N ALA A 403 3.01 10.37 -1.60
CA ALA A 403 4.40 9.99 -1.82
C ALA A 403 5.27 10.47 -0.65
N TYR A 404 6.18 9.60 -0.21
CA TYR A 404 7.11 9.84 0.89
C TYR A 404 8.53 9.56 0.47
N LEU A 405 9.47 10.26 1.06
CA LEU A 405 10.84 9.79 1.16
C LEU A 405 10.93 8.88 2.38
N VAL A 406 11.58 7.74 2.24
CA VAL A 406 11.71 6.77 3.33
C VAL A 406 13.12 6.23 3.46
N ALA A 407 13.52 5.95 4.70
CA ALA A 407 14.67 5.11 5.01
C ALA A 407 14.17 3.67 5.27
N ILE A 408 14.77 2.72 4.57
CA ILE A 408 14.43 1.30 4.71
C ILE A 408 15.61 0.58 5.36
N ARG A 409 15.33 -0.16 6.46
CA ARG A 409 16.30 -1.04 7.11
C ARG A 409 15.75 -2.46 7.15
N GLY A 410 16.32 -3.33 6.32
CA GLY A 410 15.77 -4.65 6.08
C GLY A 410 14.40 -4.57 5.39
N SER A 411 13.34 -5.04 6.04
CA SER A 411 11.95 -4.95 5.55
C SER A 411 11.12 -3.85 6.22
N SER A 412 11.74 -3.00 7.05
CA SER A 412 11.02 -1.99 7.85
C SER A 412 11.39 -0.58 7.44
N ILE A 413 10.38 0.28 7.31
CA ILE A 413 10.56 1.73 7.19
C ILE A 413 10.95 2.25 8.56
N THR A 414 12.09 2.96 8.66
CA THR A 414 12.63 3.48 9.91
C THR A 414 12.37 4.98 10.07
N SER A 415 12.26 5.70 8.98
CA SER A 415 11.82 7.11 8.95
C SER A 415 11.03 7.38 7.66
N SER A 416 10.23 8.42 7.66
CA SER A 416 9.48 8.88 6.48
C SER A 416 9.17 10.36 6.57
N SER A 417 9.31 11.07 5.45
CA SER A 417 8.87 12.45 5.26
C SER A 417 7.99 12.58 4.02
N LEU A 418 6.95 13.42 4.08
CA LEU A 418 6.07 13.64 2.93
C LEU A 418 6.85 14.35 1.82
N ALA A 419 6.85 13.80 0.61
CA ALA A 419 7.61 14.34 -0.49
C ALA A 419 7.19 15.78 -0.84
N GLY A 420 8.16 16.67 -1.02
CA GLY A 420 7.95 18.10 -1.29
C GLY A 420 7.70 18.96 -0.04
N THR A 421 7.58 18.36 1.16
CA THR A 421 7.68 19.09 2.42
C THR A 421 9.14 19.11 2.92
N ASN A 422 9.46 20.04 3.81
CA ASN A 422 10.78 19.99 4.43
C ASN A 422 10.89 18.76 5.35
N PRO A 423 11.81 17.82 5.09
CA PRO A 423 11.90 16.56 5.85
C PRO A 423 12.28 16.74 7.33
N PHE A 424 12.75 17.94 7.73
CA PHE A 424 13.14 18.28 9.10
C PHE A 424 12.07 19.11 9.82
N ASP A 425 10.97 19.48 9.16
CA ASP A 425 9.82 20.17 9.76
C ASP A 425 8.75 19.18 10.19
N SER A 426 8.88 18.66 11.41
CA SER A 426 7.93 17.67 11.95
C SER A 426 6.52 18.21 12.21
N GLU A 427 6.33 19.52 12.23
CA GLU A 427 5.05 20.18 12.49
C GLU A 427 4.33 20.58 11.18
N LEU A 428 4.97 20.41 10.04
CA LEU A 428 4.49 20.85 8.72
C LEU A 428 4.09 22.34 8.73
N GLY A 429 4.86 23.16 9.44
CA GLY A 429 4.64 24.60 9.55
C GLY A 429 5.20 25.41 8.39
N LEU A 430 6.13 24.82 7.62
CA LEU A 430 6.71 25.43 6.42
C LEU A 430 5.83 25.18 5.19
N PRO A 431 5.87 26.09 4.20
CA PRO A 431 5.09 25.92 2.98
C PRO A 431 5.56 24.69 2.19
N PHE A 432 4.58 23.98 1.61
CA PHE A 432 4.83 22.91 0.63
C PHE A 432 5.23 23.52 -0.72
N ASP A 433 6.14 22.86 -1.42
CA ASP A 433 6.54 23.23 -2.78
C ASP A 433 6.75 21.97 -3.64
N ALA A 434 5.95 21.82 -4.70
CA ALA A 434 6.02 20.67 -5.60
C ALA A 434 7.37 20.59 -6.37
N ASP A 435 8.04 21.71 -6.59
CA ASP A 435 9.38 21.72 -7.22
C ASP A 435 10.48 21.11 -6.31
N ARG A 436 10.18 20.94 -5.03
CA ARG A 436 11.08 20.33 -4.02
C ARG A 436 10.83 18.83 -3.81
N ILE A 437 9.99 18.21 -4.62
CA ILE A 437 9.87 16.74 -4.65
C ILE A 437 11.17 16.20 -5.23
N ALA A 438 12.01 15.61 -4.38
CA ALA A 438 13.30 15.10 -4.78
C ALA A 438 13.54 13.71 -4.17
N VAL A 439 14.45 12.95 -4.77
CA VAL A 439 14.92 11.65 -4.26
C VAL A 439 16.42 11.54 -4.49
N SER A 440 17.12 11.00 -3.50
CA SER A 440 18.54 10.67 -3.63
C SER A 440 18.74 9.47 -4.56
N SER A 441 19.91 9.36 -5.19
CA SER A 441 20.30 8.18 -5.96
C SER A 441 21.46 7.44 -5.26
N PRO A 442 21.83 6.22 -5.69
CA PRO A 442 22.96 5.49 -5.13
C PRO A 442 24.33 6.22 -5.25
N ASP A 443 24.43 7.19 -6.16
CA ASP A 443 25.67 8.00 -6.30
C ASP A 443 25.86 9.01 -5.15
N ALA A 444 24.82 9.31 -4.37
CA ALA A 444 24.96 10.18 -3.21
C ALA A 444 25.86 9.56 -2.14
N ALA A 445 26.82 10.32 -1.66
CA ALA A 445 27.75 9.86 -0.63
C ALA A 445 26.99 9.50 0.67
N TYR A 446 26.13 10.41 1.12
CA TYR A 446 25.32 10.24 2.34
C TYR A 446 23.92 10.78 2.13
N ALA A 447 22.91 9.96 2.46
CA ALA A 447 21.51 10.36 2.50
C ALA A 447 20.79 9.60 3.63
N LEU A 448 19.84 10.27 4.30
CA LEU A 448 19.05 9.64 5.37
C LEU A 448 17.94 8.75 4.82
N GLU A 449 17.27 9.21 3.77
CA GLU A 449 16.12 8.56 3.14
C GLU A 449 16.38 8.46 1.65
N ARG A 450 16.50 7.24 1.12
CA ARG A 450 16.94 7.01 -0.28
C ARG A 450 15.84 6.47 -1.20
N THR A 451 14.66 6.28 -0.68
CA THR A 451 13.59 5.61 -1.45
C THR A 451 12.37 6.51 -1.53
N LEU A 452 11.92 6.75 -2.74
CA LEU A 452 10.62 7.34 -3.00
C LEU A 452 9.57 6.23 -2.85
N PHE A 453 8.75 6.33 -1.80
CA PHE A 453 7.70 5.40 -1.47
C PHE A 453 6.35 6.00 -1.82
N MET A 454 5.59 5.33 -2.66
CA MET A 454 4.35 5.83 -3.21
C MET A 454 3.17 4.96 -2.82
N GLN A 455 2.13 5.59 -2.34
CA GLN A 455 0.88 4.95 -1.92
C GLN A 455 -0.28 5.45 -2.77
N PRO A 456 -0.59 4.78 -3.88
CA PRO A 456 -1.77 5.08 -4.66
C PRO A 456 -3.04 4.69 -3.89
N MET A 457 -4.07 5.51 -4.00
CA MET A 457 -5.39 5.24 -3.44
C MET A 457 -6.32 4.77 -4.55
N THR A 458 -6.69 3.50 -4.52
CA THR A 458 -7.55 2.89 -5.54
C THR A 458 -9.02 2.95 -5.16
N LEU A 459 -9.85 3.50 -6.02
CA LEU A 459 -11.30 3.62 -5.85
C LEU A 459 -12.03 2.32 -6.21
N ARG A 460 -11.43 1.50 -7.06
CA ARG A 460 -11.93 0.20 -7.49
C ARG A 460 -10.78 -0.76 -7.81
N ASN A 461 -11.11 -2.04 -7.89
CA ASN A 461 -10.11 -3.07 -8.17
C ASN A 461 -9.51 -2.84 -9.57
N ALA A 462 -8.18 -2.91 -9.67
CA ALA A 462 -7.44 -2.82 -10.92
C ALA A 462 -6.94 -4.20 -11.37
N ARG A 463 -6.99 -4.47 -12.68
CA ARG A 463 -6.31 -5.64 -13.26
C ARG A 463 -4.81 -5.45 -13.26
N HIS A 464 -4.39 -4.24 -13.65
CA HIS A 464 -3.01 -3.78 -13.61
C HIS A 464 -2.98 -2.36 -13.09
N LEU A 465 -2.06 -2.09 -12.17
CA LEU A 465 -1.62 -0.74 -11.84
C LEU A 465 -0.12 -0.70 -12.07
N ILE A 466 0.31 0.15 -13.01
CA ILE A 466 1.67 0.21 -13.51
C ILE A 466 2.25 1.57 -13.18
N MET A 467 3.36 1.58 -12.46
CA MET A 467 4.16 2.77 -12.24
C MET A 467 5.30 2.81 -13.27
N VAL A 468 5.50 3.95 -13.90
CA VAL A 468 6.60 4.20 -14.83
C VAL A 468 7.32 5.46 -14.40
N VAL A 469 8.62 5.36 -14.15
CA VAL A 469 9.49 6.51 -13.95
C VAL A 469 10.30 6.73 -15.25
N SER A 470 10.22 7.92 -15.79
CA SER A 470 10.90 8.24 -17.05
C SER A 470 11.52 9.65 -17.03
N ASN A 471 12.62 9.81 -17.73
CA ASN A 471 13.24 11.11 -17.95
C ASN A 471 12.25 12.07 -18.63
N ARG A 472 12.00 13.20 -18.00
CA ARG A 472 11.02 14.19 -18.47
C ARG A 472 11.37 14.80 -19.83
N GLU A 473 12.66 14.96 -20.13
CA GLU A 473 13.13 15.58 -21.37
C GLU A 473 13.25 14.58 -22.52
N THR A 474 13.86 13.40 -22.25
CA THR A 474 14.14 12.40 -23.27
C THR A 474 13.03 11.36 -23.43
N GLY A 475 12.25 11.15 -22.36
CA GLY A 475 11.25 10.09 -22.23
C GLY A 475 11.88 8.70 -22.08
N GLU A 476 13.17 8.61 -21.77
CA GLU A 476 13.84 7.36 -21.41
C GLU A 476 13.22 6.80 -20.14
N VAL A 477 12.94 5.49 -20.13
CA VAL A 477 12.32 4.82 -18.98
C VAL A 477 13.43 4.30 -18.07
N TYR A 478 13.37 4.72 -16.81
CA TYR A 478 14.30 4.30 -15.77
C TYR A 478 13.75 3.17 -14.90
N TYR A 479 12.45 3.17 -14.62
CA TYR A 479 11.86 2.17 -13.75
C TYR A 479 10.43 1.84 -14.17
N VAL A 480 10.05 0.58 -13.98
CA VAL A 480 8.67 0.11 -14.17
C VAL A 480 8.34 -0.94 -13.13
N ASP A 481 7.21 -0.77 -12.49
CA ASP A 481 6.61 -1.78 -11.64
C ASP A 481 5.17 -2.03 -12.10
N ASN A 482 4.74 -3.29 -12.08
CA ASN A 482 3.41 -3.72 -12.46
C ASN A 482 2.80 -4.60 -11.37
N THR A 483 1.86 -4.05 -10.65
CA THR A 483 1.07 -4.81 -9.69
C THR A 483 -0.22 -5.29 -10.37
N GLU A 484 -0.41 -6.62 -10.36
CA GLU A 484 -1.63 -7.24 -10.89
C GLU A 484 -2.65 -7.48 -9.77
N TYR A 485 -3.94 -7.38 -10.12
CA TYR A 485 -5.07 -7.62 -9.22
C TYR A 485 -5.01 -6.76 -7.94
N LEU A 486 -4.68 -5.48 -8.11
CA LEU A 486 -4.69 -4.55 -6.99
C LEU A 486 -6.11 -4.32 -6.49
N PRO A 487 -6.41 -4.61 -5.22
CA PRO A 487 -7.74 -4.35 -4.65
C PRO A 487 -7.95 -2.85 -4.44
N LYS A 488 -9.21 -2.44 -4.39
CA LYS A 488 -9.56 -1.06 -4.01
C LYS A 488 -9.20 -0.78 -2.56
N ALA A 489 -8.90 0.46 -2.26
CA ALA A 489 -8.73 0.93 -0.89
C ALA A 489 -10.03 0.76 -0.09
N ILE A 490 -9.90 0.42 1.18
CA ILE A 490 -11.03 0.21 2.08
C ILE A 490 -10.85 1.11 3.29
N TYR A 491 -11.90 1.85 3.65
CA TYR A 491 -11.96 2.55 4.92
C TYR A 491 -12.45 1.61 6.02
N ASP A 492 -11.64 1.48 7.04
CA ASP A 492 -11.99 0.80 8.28
C ASP A 492 -12.15 1.85 9.37
N THR A 493 -13.28 1.85 10.09
CA THR A 493 -13.58 2.85 11.12
C THR A 493 -12.57 2.88 12.26
N ASP A 494 -11.85 1.79 12.47
CA ASP A 494 -10.90 1.63 13.57
C ASP A 494 -9.44 1.82 13.17
N ASN A 495 -9.12 1.54 11.89
CA ASN A 495 -7.75 1.60 11.37
C ASN A 495 -7.57 2.71 10.30
N GLY A 496 -8.64 3.39 9.93
CA GLY A 496 -8.63 4.37 8.86
C GLY A 496 -8.56 3.71 7.47
N TRP A 497 -8.02 4.44 6.49
CA TRP A 497 -7.84 3.94 5.14
C TRP A 497 -6.70 2.93 5.07
N THR A 498 -6.94 1.79 4.46
CA THR A 498 -5.89 0.86 4.06
C THR A 498 -5.49 1.13 2.62
N ALA A 499 -4.29 1.63 2.41
CA ALA A 499 -3.66 1.59 1.10
C ALA A 499 -3.41 0.13 0.73
N THR A 500 -3.79 -0.26 -0.48
CA THR A 500 -3.75 -1.67 -0.91
C THR A 500 -2.55 -2.00 -1.76
N GLY A 501 -1.70 -1.01 -2.08
CA GLY A 501 -0.46 -1.16 -2.80
C GLY A 501 0.53 -0.07 -2.45
N SER A 502 1.79 -0.35 -2.63
CA SER A 502 2.88 0.63 -2.55
C SER A 502 3.88 0.33 -3.64
N PHE A 503 4.48 1.39 -4.18
CA PHE A 503 5.57 1.32 -5.12
C PHE A 503 6.79 1.98 -4.50
N GLN A 504 7.99 1.53 -4.90
CA GLN A 504 9.25 2.03 -4.35
C GLN A 504 10.24 2.24 -5.48
N TRP A 505 10.93 3.37 -5.45
CA TRP A 505 11.99 3.69 -6.39
C TRP A 505 13.14 4.41 -5.66
N ASP A 506 14.37 3.98 -5.93
CA ASP A 506 15.59 4.41 -5.25
C ASP A 506 16.53 5.25 -6.13
N GLY A 507 16.03 5.84 -7.21
CA GLY A 507 16.83 6.66 -8.11
C GLY A 507 17.72 5.85 -9.06
N THR A 508 17.40 4.57 -9.33
CA THR A 508 18.14 3.73 -10.27
C THR A 508 17.43 3.59 -11.62
N ASP A 509 18.19 3.26 -12.66
CA ASP A 509 17.67 2.84 -13.97
C ASP A 509 17.34 1.35 -14.00
N LEU A 510 16.87 0.84 -15.15
CA LEU A 510 16.47 -0.56 -15.35
C LEU A 510 17.65 -1.56 -15.21
N ASP A 511 18.88 -1.10 -15.35
CA ASP A 511 20.10 -1.90 -15.20
C ASP A 511 20.67 -1.79 -13.77
N GLY A 512 20.05 -1.00 -12.90
CA GLY A 512 20.47 -0.76 -11.51
C GLY A 512 21.57 0.30 -11.37
N ASN A 513 21.83 1.09 -12.41
CA ASN A 513 22.76 2.22 -12.32
C ASN A 513 22.02 3.44 -11.75
N ALA A 514 22.77 4.32 -11.07
CA ALA A 514 22.23 5.58 -10.60
C ALA A 514 21.76 6.47 -11.76
N VAL A 515 20.56 7.02 -11.64
CA VAL A 515 20.09 8.06 -12.57
C VAL A 515 20.93 9.34 -12.32
N PRO A 516 21.36 10.01 -13.39
CA PRO A 516 22.23 11.18 -13.24
C PRO A 516 21.62 12.27 -12.37
N ASN A 517 22.48 12.94 -11.57
CA ASN A 517 22.10 14.09 -10.75
C ASN A 517 21.38 15.17 -11.58
N ASP A 518 20.50 15.96 -10.96
CA ASP A 518 19.68 17.01 -11.56
C ASP A 518 18.67 16.52 -12.62
N THR A 519 18.47 15.19 -12.76
CA THR A 519 17.51 14.65 -13.70
C THR A 519 16.07 14.84 -13.17
N LYS A 520 15.24 15.55 -13.96
CA LYS A 520 13.78 15.59 -13.69
C LYS A 520 13.11 14.37 -14.32
N VAL A 521 12.34 13.67 -13.51
CA VAL A 521 11.58 12.49 -13.95
C VAL A 521 10.08 12.73 -13.83
N ASP A 522 9.33 12.17 -14.77
CA ASP A 522 7.89 12.00 -14.64
C ASP A 522 7.63 10.65 -13.99
N VAL A 523 6.87 10.66 -12.89
CA VAL A 523 6.32 9.46 -12.24
C VAL A 523 4.89 9.33 -12.69
N ASN A 524 4.58 8.30 -13.47
CA ASN A 524 3.29 8.09 -14.10
C ASN A 524 2.64 6.79 -13.63
N TYR A 525 1.33 6.83 -13.35
CA TYR A 525 0.53 5.68 -12.99
C TYR A 525 -0.52 5.39 -14.04
N TYR A 526 -0.46 4.18 -14.59
CA TYR A 526 -1.40 3.69 -15.60
C TYR A 526 -2.21 2.56 -15.01
N ALA A 527 -3.53 2.66 -15.10
CA ALA A 527 -4.42 1.61 -14.64
C ALA A 527 -5.16 0.93 -15.80
N ASN A 528 -5.39 -0.36 -15.66
CA ASN A 528 -6.21 -1.16 -16.56
C ASN A 528 -7.13 -2.08 -15.76
N ILE A 529 -8.39 -2.17 -16.20
CA ILE A 529 -9.42 -2.99 -15.57
C ILE A 529 -9.75 -4.26 -16.37
N ALA A 530 -9.14 -4.46 -17.53
CA ALA A 530 -9.43 -5.56 -18.46
C ALA A 530 -10.92 -5.68 -18.79
N TYR A 531 -11.59 -4.54 -19.04
CA TYR A 531 -12.99 -4.47 -19.40
C TYR A 531 -13.14 -3.99 -20.85
N GLY A 532 -13.92 -4.73 -21.66
CA GLY A 532 -14.05 -4.46 -23.08
C GLY A 532 -12.87 -4.96 -23.93
N ALA A 533 -12.75 -4.45 -25.15
CA ALA A 533 -11.77 -4.92 -26.15
C ALA A 533 -10.35 -4.35 -25.98
N ASP A 534 -10.15 -3.42 -25.05
CA ASP A 534 -8.88 -2.69 -24.89
C ASP A 534 -8.03 -3.32 -23.77
N GLU A 535 -7.56 -4.52 -23.97
CA GLU A 535 -6.56 -5.10 -23.08
C GLU A 535 -5.19 -4.44 -23.29
N LEU A 536 -4.49 -4.14 -22.20
CA LEU A 536 -3.06 -3.84 -22.19
C LEU A 536 -2.25 -5.14 -22.48
N GLY A 537 -2.57 -5.82 -23.59
CA GLY A 537 -2.10 -7.18 -23.84
C GLY A 537 -0.56 -7.33 -23.95
N ALA A 538 0.16 -6.26 -24.26
CA ALA A 538 1.63 -6.29 -24.41
C ALA A 538 2.36 -6.20 -23.06
N LEU A 539 1.75 -5.62 -22.01
CA LEU A 539 2.37 -5.49 -20.68
C LEU A 539 2.14 -6.72 -19.79
N THR A 540 1.18 -7.57 -20.14
CA THR A 540 0.80 -8.74 -19.37
C THR A 540 1.76 -9.94 -19.51
N ASN A 541 2.68 -9.91 -20.47
CA ASN A 541 3.55 -11.05 -20.80
C ASN A 541 4.96 -10.98 -20.19
N GLY A 542 5.17 -10.17 -19.14
CA GLY A 542 6.51 -9.98 -18.57
C GLY A 542 7.50 -9.34 -19.54
N GLY A 543 7.01 -8.82 -20.65
CA GLY A 543 7.79 -8.13 -21.65
C GLY A 543 7.89 -6.64 -21.34
N THR A 544 9.09 -6.14 -21.40
CA THR A 544 9.47 -4.74 -21.18
C THR A 544 9.14 -3.81 -22.36
N ASP A 545 8.18 -4.14 -23.22
CA ASP A 545 7.81 -3.26 -24.33
C ASP A 545 6.89 -2.13 -23.89
N TYR A 546 7.49 -1.11 -23.25
CA TYR A 546 6.82 0.13 -22.83
C TYR A 546 6.46 1.05 -24.01
N SER A 547 6.86 0.72 -25.24
CA SER A 547 6.53 1.51 -26.43
C SER A 547 5.02 1.53 -26.68
N THR A 548 4.31 0.49 -26.27
CA THR A 548 2.85 0.42 -26.36
C THR A 548 2.15 1.27 -25.30
N LEU A 549 2.75 1.52 -24.12
CA LEU A 549 2.24 2.49 -23.14
C LEU A 549 2.34 3.92 -23.67
N LYS A 550 3.43 4.29 -24.34
CA LYS A 550 3.58 5.63 -24.92
C LYS A 550 2.51 5.94 -25.98
N THR A 551 2.09 4.98 -26.77
CA THR A 551 1.08 5.16 -27.84
C THR A 551 -0.36 5.06 -27.33
N LYS A 552 -0.61 4.30 -26.24
CA LYS A 552 -1.91 4.16 -25.58
C LYS A 552 -1.98 4.92 -24.24
N GLY A 553 -0.88 5.51 -23.81
CA GLY A 553 -0.61 5.95 -22.46
C GLY A 553 -1.58 6.98 -21.89
N GLN A 554 -2.09 7.90 -22.70
CA GLN A 554 -3.03 8.92 -22.21
C GLN A 554 -4.40 8.34 -21.81
N LYS A 555 -4.78 7.21 -22.38
CA LYS A 555 -6.08 6.57 -22.08
C LYS A 555 -6.09 5.90 -20.68
N TYR A 556 -4.92 5.45 -20.21
CA TYR A 556 -4.76 4.70 -18.98
C TYR A 556 -4.02 5.47 -17.90
N LEU A 557 -3.55 6.68 -18.20
CA LEU A 557 -2.89 7.56 -17.23
C LEU A 557 -3.92 8.03 -16.20
N GLU A 558 -3.74 7.62 -14.97
CA GLU A 558 -4.64 7.94 -13.85
C GLU A 558 -4.08 9.04 -12.95
N TRP A 559 -2.75 9.05 -12.77
CA TRP A 559 -2.07 9.96 -11.88
C TRP A 559 -0.62 10.19 -12.32
N ASN A 560 -0.10 11.40 -12.12
CA ASN A 560 1.31 11.71 -12.38
C ASN A 560 1.80 12.88 -11.55
N TYR A 561 3.12 12.92 -11.34
CA TYR A 561 3.82 14.07 -10.76
C TYR A 561 5.28 14.07 -11.20
N VAL A 562 5.99 15.17 -10.88
CA VAL A 562 7.42 15.35 -11.23
C VAL A 562 8.26 15.17 -9.97
N CYS A 563 9.39 14.47 -10.11
CA CYS A 563 10.39 14.33 -9.07
C CYS A 563 11.76 14.69 -9.65
N THR A 564 12.65 15.26 -8.83
CA THR A 564 14.05 15.53 -9.20
C THR A 564 14.96 14.48 -8.55
N VAL A 565 15.85 13.89 -9.31
CA VAL A 565 16.95 13.08 -8.75
C VAL A 565 18.03 14.05 -8.31
N ASP A 566 18.30 14.07 -7.01
CA ASP A 566 19.33 14.90 -6.40
C ASP A 566 20.26 14.03 -5.55
N SER A 567 21.49 13.88 -6.00
CA SER A 567 22.52 13.06 -5.38
C SER A 567 23.72 13.86 -4.89
N GLU A 568 23.66 15.20 -4.98
CA GLU A 568 24.72 16.08 -4.52
C GLU A 568 24.34 16.73 -3.19
N ALA A 569 25.09 16.43 -2.14
CA ALA A 569 24.85 16.99 -0.82
C ALA A 569 25.20 18.49 -0.75
N PRO A 570 24.53 19.28 0.10
CA PRO A 570 24.82 20.70 0.28
C PRO A 570 26.20 20.93 0.88
N LYS A 571 26.79 22.12 0.59
CA LYS A 571 28.13 22.51 1.03
C LYS A 571 28.12 23.78 1.85
N ALA A 572 28.91 23.81 2.91
CA ALA A 572 29.27 25.04 3.55
C ALA A 572 30.42 25.72 2.76
N LEU A 573 30.23 26.96 2.35
CA LEU A 573 31.24 27.71 1.62
C LEU A 573 32.22 28.39 2.56
N THR A 574 31.71 29.04 3.60
CA THR A 574 32.50 29.70 4.64
C THR A 574 31.81 29.60 6.00
N ALA A 575 32.63 29.65 7.07
CA ALA A 575 32.12 29.74 8.44
C ALA A 575 32.97 30.76 9.22
N SER A 576 32.29 31.57 10.08
CA SER A 576 32.94 32.52 11.00
C SER A 576 32.21 32.56 12.33
N TYR A 577 32.94 32.63 13.42
CA TYR A 577 32.40 32.64 14.78
C TYR A 577 32.70 33.96 15.49
N ASP A 578 31.69 34.52 16.13
CA ASP A 578 31.81 35.68 17.00
C ASP A 578 31.76 35.23 18.47
N PRO A 579 32.90 35.27 19.19
CA PRO A 579 32.97 34.82 20.58
C PRO A 579 32.19 35.74 21.56
N ASP A 580 31.96 37.01 21.22
CA ASP A 580 31.22 37.95 22.07
C ASP A 580 29.72 37.63 22.05
N THR A 581 29.17 37.35 20.89
CA THR A 581 27.75 37.01 20.70
C THR A 581 27.48 35.49 20.74
N LYS A 582 28.53 34.68 20.69
CA LYS A 582 28.48 33.21 20.58
C LYS A 582 27.67 32.74 19.38
N LYS A 583 27.81 33.43 18.26
CA LYS A 583 27.11 33.08 17.03
C LYS A 583 28.07 32.56 15.96
N LEU A 584 27.71 31.42 15.35
CA LEU A 584 28.38 30.90 14.18
C LEU A 584 27.58 31.33 12.93
N THR A 585 28.24 32.04 12.01
CA THR A 585 27.66 32.45 10.73
C THR A 585 28.26 31.60 9.63
N VAL A 586 27.39 30.90 8.87
CA VAL A 586 27.78 29.97 7.80
C VAL A 586 27.13 30.40 6.49
N LYS A 587 27.92 30.44 5.41
CA LYS A 587 27.40 30.51 4.05
C LYS A 587 27.31 29.11 3.49
N VAL A 588 26.14 28.76 3.01
CA VAL A 588 25.82 27.41 2.53
C VAL A 588 25.26 27.46 1.10
N LYS A 589 25.46 26.42 0.35
CA LYS A 589 24.92 26.26 -1.02
C LYS A 589 24.57 24.82 -1.28
N ASP A 590 23.47 24.63 -2.00
CA ASP A 590 23.06 23.37 -2.57
C ASP A 590 22.87 23.51 -4.08
N ASN A 591 22.93 22.41 -4.85
CA ASN A 591 22.64 22.42 -6.30
C ASN A 591 21.13 22.59 -6.54
N GLN A 592 20.26 22.05 -5.68
CA GLN A 592 18.81 22.17 -5.73
C GLN A 592 18.29 22.99 -4.56
N TYR A 593 17.78 22.37 -3.51
CA TYR A 593 17.11 23.05 -2.41
C TYR A 593 17.63 22.61 -1.05
N LEU A 594 18.27 23.52 -0.34
CA LEU A 594 18.67 23.32 1.04
C LEU A 594 17.45 23.13 1.95
N ALA A 595 17.47 22.12 2.83
CA ALA A 595 16.37 21.84 3.76
C ALA A 595 16.68 22.28 5.20
N SER A 596 17.88 21.91 5.73
CA SER A 596 18.27 22.25 7.10
C SER A 596 19.76 22.52 7.22
N VAL A 597 20.11 23.40 8.16
CA VAL A 597 21.49 23.56 8.68
C VAL A 597 21.39 23.42 10.18
N GLU A 598 22.15 22.48 10.73
CA GLU A 598 22.13 22.13 12.15
C GLU A 598 23.52 22.20 12.75
N LEU A 599 23.63 22.77 13.96
CA LEU A 599 24.88 22.84 14.74
C LEU A 599 24.69 21.99 16.00
N ASP A 600 25.45 20.92 16.13
CA ASP A 600 25.45 20.02 17.29
C ASP A 600 26.69 20.19 18.14
N THR A 601 26.53 20.03 19.46
CA THR A 601 27.69 19.91 20.36
C THR A 601 28.45 18.61 20.11
N TYR A 602 29.76 18.65 20.13
CA TYR A 602 30.61 17.48 19.88
C TYR A 602 31.54 17.22 21.08
N PRO A 603 31.82 15.99 21.53
CA PRO A 603 31.35 14.70 20.94
C PRO A 603 30.06 14.16 21.53
N ASP A 604 29.36 14.90 22.37
CA ASP A 604 28.22 14.39 23.17
C ASP A 604 26.86 14.54 22.49
N PHE A 605 26.74 15.38 21.45
CA PHE A 605 25.51 15.62 20.68
C PHE A 605 24.28 15.93 21.56
N THR A 606 24.51 16.67 22.67
CA THR A 606 23.46 16.90 23.69
C THR A 606 22.63 18.16 23.45
N ALA A 607 23.16 19.10 22.66
CA ALA A 607 22.46 20.34 22.32
C ALA A 607 22.60 20.66 20.84
N ARG A 608 21.51 21.13 20.25
CA ARG A 608 21.40 21.45 18.84
C ARG A 608 20.75 22.82 18.66
N ASP A 609 21.27 23.59 17.72
CA ASP A 609 20.59 24.74 17.13
C ASP A 609 20.42 24.49 15.61
N SER A 610 19.32 24.93 15.02
CA SER A 610 19.01 24.62 13.62
C SER A 610 18.28 25.75 12.91
N ALA A 611 18.43 25.80 11.59
CA ALA A 611 17.69 26.66 10.69
C ALA A 611 17.08 25.83 9.57
N LEU A 612 15.77 25.97 9.34
CA LEU A 612 15.02 25.30 8.27
C LEU A 612 14.81 26.28 7.10
N PHE A 613 14.76 25.72 5.90
CA PHE A 613 14.66 26.47 4.65
C PHE A 613 13.44 26.02 3.83
N ALA A 614 12.69 26.97 3.28
CA ALA A 614 11.51 26.69 2.49
C ALA A 614 11.22 27.68 1.36
N GLU A 615 11.94 28.82 1.32
CA GLU A 615 11.65 29.89 0.36
C GLU A 615 12.82 30.18 -0.61
N GLU A 616 13.95 29.49 -0.48
CA GLU A 616 15.11 29.68 -1.34
C GLU A 616 14.85 29.14 -2.74
N THR A 617 15.47 29.76 -3.74
CA THR A 617 15.51 29.25 -5.10
C THR A 617 16.57 28.17 -5.26
N ALA A 618 16.35 27.22 -6.16
CA ALA A 618 17.29 26.16 -6.45
C ALA A 618 18.70 26.73 -6.76
N GLY A 619 19.72 26.11 -6.17
CA GLY A 619 21.11 26.51 -6.35
C GLY A 619 21.51 27.84 -5.67
N ALA A 620 20.67 28.43 -4.85
CA ALA A 620 20.94 29.68 -4.14
C ALA A 620 22.01 29.49 -3.09
N THR A 621 22.73 30.58 -2.79
CA THR A 621 23.61 30.65 -1.63
C THR A 621 22.89 31.35 -0.49
N SER A 622 22.75 30.67 0.64
CA SER A 622 22.11 31.18 1.84
C SER A 622 23.16 31.49 2.93
N THR A 623 22.82 32.41 3.82
CA THR A 623 23.62 32.71 5.00
C THR A 623 22.79 32.44 6.23
N VAL A 624 23.27 31.60 7.11
CA VAL A 624 22.64 31.24 8.37
C VAL A 624 23.49 31.64 9.55
N THR A 625 22.83 31.98 10.66
CA THR A 625 23.51 32.29 11.92
C THR A 625 22.93 31.40 13.01
N LEU A 626 23.75 30.56 13.57
CA LEU A 626 23.41 29.55 14.58
C LEU A 626 23.96 29.94 15.97
N ASP A 627 23.27 29.50 17.03
CA ASP A 627 23.66 29.73 18.40
C ASP A 627 24.63 28.65 18.89
N ALA A 628 25.89 28.98 19.03
CA ALA A 628 26.93 28.11 19.53
C ALA A 628 27.13 28.23 21.05
N SER A 629 26.22 28.87 21.80
CA SER A 629 26.37 29.09 23.24
C SER A 629 26.46 27.82 24.08
N SER A 630 25.89 26.72 23.56
CA SER A 630 25.96 25.38 24.17
C SER A 630 27.26 24.64 23.93
N VAL A 631 28.10 25.10 23.00
CA VAL A 631 29.42 24.51 22.71
C VAL A 631 30.41 25.00 23.76
N THR A 632 30.84 24.11 24.64
CA THR A 632 31.69 24.47 25.79
C THR A 632 33.15 24.08 25.62
N ASN A 633 33.45 23.19 24.68
CA ASN A 633 34.80 22.67 24.43
C ASN A 633 35.48 23.27 23.18
N GLY A 634 34.84 24.24 22.55
CA GLY A 634 35.36 24.91 21.34
C GLY A 634 35.13 24.15 20.03
N THR A 635 34.54 22.94 20.06
CA THR A 635 34.31 22.10 18.87
C THR A 635 32.86 21.78 18.72
N ALA A 636 32.34 21.91 17.50
CA ALA A 636 30.98 21.56 17.14
C ALA A 636 30.93 20.74 15.83
N VAL A 637 29.80 20.11 15.53
CA VAL A 637 29.56 19.52 14.21
C VAL A 637 28.42 20.28 13.53
N LEU A 638 28.68 20.70 12.29
CA LEU A 638 27.73 21.37 11.42
C LEU A 638 27.22 20.38 10.39
N TYR A 639 25.91 20.09 10.41
CA TYR A 639 25.23 19.27 9.41
C TYR A 639 24.45 20.16 8.45
N LEU A 640 24.50 19.83 7.17
CA LEU A 640 23.71 20.46 6.11
C LEU A 640 22.92 19.39 5.41
N PHE A 641 21.63 19.63 5.22
CA PHE A 641 20.72 18.68 4.59
C PHE A 641 19.96 19.36 3.46
N ASP A 642 19.71 18.63 2.37
CA ASP A 642 18.80 19.01 1.28
C ASP A 642 17.43 18.35 1.40
N TYR A 643 16.53 18.63 0.44
CA TYR A 643 15.19 18.04 0.36
C TYR A 643 15.18 16.56 -0.09
N ALA A 644 16.24 16.08 -0.72
CA ALA A 644 16.44 14.65 -1.02
C ALA A 644 17.10 13.90 0.17
N THR A 645 17.30 14.62 1.31
CA THR A 645 17.96 14.17 2.54
C THR A 645 19.43 13.78 2.38
N ASN A 646 20.10 14.21 1.31
CA ASN A 646 21.55 14.12 1.25
C ASN A 646 22.15 15.07 2.28
N TYR A 647 23.29 14.72 2.84
CA TYR A 647 23.90 15.57 3.85
C TYR A 647 25.42 15.60 3.79
N THR A 648 25.97 16.69 4.29
CA THR A 648 27.41 16.88 4.58
C THR A 648 27.57 17.26 6.04
N ALA A 649 28.65 16.79 6.68
CA ALA A 649 28.99 17.10 8.03
C ALA A 649 30.41 17.75 8.09
N TYR A 650 30.56 18.83 8.85
CA TYR A 650 31.81 19.50 9.10
C TYR A 650 32.11 19.55 10.59
N VAL A 651 33.33 19.23 10.99
CA VAL A 651 33.81 19.54 12.33
C VAL A 651 34.25 20.98 12.33
N VAL A 652 33.68 21.81 13.18
CA VAL A 652 34.00 23.24 13.28
C VAL A 652 34.79 23.52 14.56
N ASP A 653 36.02 23.97 14.42
CA ASP A 653 36.80 24.56 15.50
C ASP A 653 36.39 26.04 15.64
N LEU A 654 35.70 26.38 16.73
CA LEU A 654 35.21 27.74 16.97
C LEU A 654 36.33 28.75 17.22
N ASP A 655 37.47 28.33 17.78
CA ASP A 655 38.64 29.21 17.99
C ASP A 655 39.23 29.57 16.62
N ALA A 656 39.41 28.59 15.73
CA ALA A 656 39.88 28.84 14.37
C ALA A 656 38.90 29.72 13.58
N ALA A 657 37.61 29.48 13.71
CA ALA A 657 36.55 30.27 13.06
C ALA A 657 36.40 31.69 13.60
N SER A 658 36.93 31.98 14.81
CA SER A 658 36.99 33.33 15.38
C SER A 658 38.27 34.10 14.95
N ASP A 659 39.38 33.41 14.67
CA ASP A 659 40.62 33.96 14.21
C ASP A 659 40.60 34.36 12.73
N GLY A 660 39.68 33.76 11.94
CA GLY A 660 39.49 34.02 10.52
C GLY A 660 38.31 33.28 9.93
N GLU A 661 37.85 33.69 8.75
CA GLU A 661 36.78 32.97 8.03
C GLU A 661 37.33 31.63 7.50
N LEU A 662 36.77 30.52 7.94
CA LEU A 662 37.05 29.20 7.39
C LEU A 662 36.46 29.10 5.96
N THR A 663 37.25 28.55 5.03
CA THR A 663 36.82 28.34 3.65
C THR A 663 36.81 26.86 3.32
N ASN A 664 35.80 26.39 2.55
CA ASN A 664 35.68 25.01 2.19
C ASN A 664 36.65 24.56 1.10
N CYS A 665 37.08 23.31 1.16
CA CYS A 665 37.81 22.60 0.12
C CYS A 665 37.18 21.24 -0.13
N THR A 666 36.97 20.89 -1.39
CA THR A 666 36.54 19.56 -1.82
C THR A 666 37.75 18.65 -2.05
N VAL A 667 37.83 17.55 -1.34
CA VAL A 667 38.85 16.51 -1.56
C VAL A 667 38.18 15.31 -2.26
N THR A 668 38.64 15.02 -3.47
CA THR A 668 38.20 13.84 -4.23
C THR A 668 39.29 12.80 -4.23
N LEU A 669 39.02 11.65 -3.69
CA LEU A 669 39.86 10.44 -3.80
C LEU A 669 39.20 9.51 -4.82
N GLN A 670 39.93 9.02 -5.82
CA GLN A 670 39.41 8.11 -6.82
C GLN A 670 40.43 7.02 -7.16
N SER A 671 39.91 5.86 -7.48
CA SER A 671 40.71 4.76 -8.04
C SER A 671 40.88 4.96 -9.54
N TYR A 672 42.09 4.78 -10.05
CA TYR A 672 42.34 4.73 -11.49
C TYR A 672 41.67 3.51 -12.14
N ASN A 673 41.62 2.38 -11.44
CA ASN A 673 40.94 1.15 -11.86
C ASN A 673 40.34 0.48 -10.62
N ALA A 674 39.02 0.59 -10.48
CA ALA A 674 38.29 0.07 -9.32
C ALA A 674 38.37 -1.46 -9.16
N ASP A 675 38.56 -2.20 -10.25
CA ASP A 675 38.75 -3.66 -10.19
C ASP A 675 40.10 -4.05 -9.51
N LYS A 676 41.07 -3.13 -9.46
CA LYS A 676 42.39 -3.35 -8.88
C LYS A 676 42.55 -2.77 -7.48
N GLY A 677 41.66 -1.91 -7.04
CA GLY A 677 41.68 -1.39 -5.70
C GLY A 677 40.74 -0.19 -5.52
N LEU A 678 40.42 0.06 -4.28
CA LEU A 678 39.45 1.07 -3.83
C LEU A 678 40.13 2.10 -2.94
N VAL A 679 39.44 3.21 -2.70
CA VAL A 679 39.94 4.37 -1.90
C VAL A 679 38.93 4.78 -0.86
N LYS A 680 39.42 5.46 0.19
CA LYS A 680 38.56 6.21 1.12
C LYS A 680 39.36 7.29 1.85
N GLU A 681 38.70 8.24 2.45
CA GLU A 681 39.24 9.08 3.51
C GLU A 681 39.23 8.28 4.84
N ALA A 682 40.14 8.55 5.74
CA ALA A 682 40.38 7.77 6.97
C ALA A 682 39.14 7.67 7.87
N TYR A 683 38.27 8.66 7.86
CA TYR A 683 37.05 8.72 8.68
C TYR A 683 35.79 8.23 7.95
N THR A 684 35.84 7.97 6.63
CA THR A 684 34.70 7.32 5.91
C THR A 684 34.65 5.84 6.23
N GLU A 685 33.42 5.27 6.23
CA GLU A 685 33.24 3.87 6.68
C GLU A 685 33.78 2.85 5.68
N ASP A 686 33.49 2.99 4.41
CA ASP A 686 33.76 1.98 3.39
C ASP A 686 34.73 2.45 2.31
N PHE A 687 35.49 1.50 1.75
CA PHE A 687 36.29 1.71 0.56
C PHE A 687 35.41 1.72 -0.70
N ALA A 688 35.59 2.71 -1.57
CA ALA A 688 34.82 2.91 -2.78
C ALA A 688 35.73 3.17 -4.00
N ALA A 689 35.16 3.12 -5.21
CA ALA A 689 35.88 3.51 -6.43
C ALA A 689 36.20 5.01 -6.43
N LYS A 690 35.36 5.80 -5.76
CA LYS A 690 35.52 7.25 -5.55
C LYS A 690 34.94 7.60 -4.18
N ASP A 691 35.66 8.47 -3.45
CA ASP A 691 35.25 9.06 -2.19
C ASP A 691 35.43 10.58 -2.27
N VAL A 692 34.46 11.36 -1.79
CA VAL A 692 34.47 12.82 -1.84
C VAL A 692 34.13 13.33 -0.46
N VAL A 693 35.09 14.09 0.12
CA VAL A 693 34.91 14.71 1.42
C VAL A 693 35.06 16.22 1.34
N GLU A 694 34.24 16.92 2.10
CA GLU A 694 34.30 18.37 2.25
C GLU A 694 35.02 18.72 3.57
N VAL A 695 36.05 19.54 3.53
CA VAL A 695 36.86 19.90 4.66
C VAL A 695 37.15 21.40 4.68
N TRP A 696 37.53 21.93 5.83
CA TRP A 696 37.99 23.32 5.89
C TRP A 696 39.44 23.47 5.38
N SER A 697 39.71 24.58 4.70
CA SER A 697 41.05 24.90 4.23
C SER A 697 42.03 24.98 5.41
N GLY A 698 43.11 24.21 5.35
CA GLY A 698 44.08 24.05 6.39
C GLY A 698 43.95 22.75 7.19
N GLU A 699 42.92 21.97 6.99
CA GLU A 699 42.74 20.67 7.66
C GLU A 699 43.64 19.58 7.05
N GLU A 700 44.03 18.62 7.91
CA GLU A 700 44.76 17.42 7.50
C GLU A 700 43.78 16.34 7.08
N VAL A 701 43.96 15.82 5.88
CA VAL A 701 43.17 14.73 5.29
C VAL A 701 44.06 13.52 5.08
N THR A 702 43.60 12.34 5.42
CA THR A 702 44.33 11.08 5.19
C THR A 702 43.64 10.22 4.15
N ALA A 703 44.19 10.22 2.95
CA ALA A 703 43.75 9.35 1.86
C ALA A 703 44.24 7.92 2.11
N GLN A 704 43.38 6.93 2.00
CA GLN A 704 43.68 5.51 2.13
C GLN A 704 43.37 4.76 0.84
N ALA A 705 44.28 3.91 0.41
CA ALA A 705 44.12 3.05 -0.75
C ALA A 705 44.22 1.58 -0.35
N GLN A 706 43.25 0.77 -0.79
CA GLN A 706 43.19 -0.66 -0.54
C GLN A 706 43.31 -1.44 -1.85
N PRO A 707 44.45 -2.12 -2.14
CA PRO A 707 44.53 -3.00 -3.32
C PRO A 707 43.57 -4.18 -3.21
N ALA A 708 43.08 -4.64 -4.37
CA ALA A 708 42.35 -5.90 -4.49
C ALA A 708 43.28 -7.10 -4.24
N GLU A 709 42.73 -8.29 -4.02
CA GLU A 709 43.52 -9.49 -3.76
C GLU A 709 44.42 -9.82 -4.95
N GLY A 710 45.75 -9.82 -4.69
CA GLY A 710 46.80 -10.06 -5.69
C GLY A 710 47.27 -8.84 -6.45
N GLU A 711 46.75 -7.67 -6.18
CA GLU A 711 47.19 -6.38 -6.74
C GLU A 711 48.05 -5.62 -5.73
N GLU A 712 48.78 -4.59 -6.18
CA GLU A 712 49.66 -3.75 -5.36
C GLU A 712 49.35 -2.27 -5.56
N PHE A 713 49.39 -1.47 -4.51
CA PHE A 713 49.32 -0.03 -4.62
C PHE A 713 50.66 0.54 -5.07
N TYR A 714 50.68 1.43 -6.06
CA TYR A 714 51.89 2.04 -6.61
C TYR A 714 52.07 3.50 -6.19
N ALA A 715 51.02 4.32 -6.31
CA ALA A 715 51.11 5.72 -5.95
C ALA A 715 49.77 6.44 -5.88
N TRP A 716 49.75 7.53 -5.11
CA TRP A 716 48.77 8.61 -5.27
C TRP A 716 49.28 9.60 -6.31
N MET A 717 48.45 9.97 -7.26
CA MET A 717 48.74 10.94 -8.30
C MET A 717 47.82 12.16 -8.19
N GLN A 718 48.37 13.37 -8.42
CA GLN A 718 47.65 14.62 -8.55
C GLN A 718 48.17 15.34 -9.81
N ASN A 719 47.25 15.71 -10.73
CA ASN A 719 47.60 16.42 -11.95
C ASN A 719 48.74 15.75 -12.75
N GLY A 720 48.71 14.42 -12.83
CA GLY A 720 49.68 13.60 -13.57
C GLY A 720 51.03 13.47 -12.87
N LYS A 721 51.17 13.87 -11.60
CA LYS A 721 52.41 13.75 -10.78
C LYS A 721 52.17 12.85 -9.60
N ILE A 722 53.16 12.02 -9.25
CA ILE A 722 53.16 11.26 -7.99
C ILE A 722 53.34 12.22 -6.83
N VAL A 723 52.38 12.19 -5.88
CA VAL A 723 52.41 12.97 -4.64
C VAL A 723 52.78 12.10 -3.43
N SER A 724 52.49 10.81 -3.46
CA SER A 724 52.86 9.84 -2.44
C SER A 724 52.94 8.43 -3.02
N THR A 725 53.83 7.58 -2.44
CA THR A 725 53.88 6.13 -2.66
C THR A 725 53.43 5.37 -1.42
N ASP A 726 52.95 6.07 -0.40
CA ASP A 726 52.34 5.46 0.78
C ASP A 726 50.83 5.30 0.54
N ALA A 727 50.30 4.14 0.75
CA ALA A 727 48.86 3.87 0.60
C ALA A 727 48.03 4.69 1.58
N ASN A 728 48.57 5.04 2.73
CA ASN A 728 47.94 5.98 3.69
C ASN A 728 48.70 7.33 3.59
N TYR A 729 48.15 8.24 2.81
CA TYR A 729 48.77 9.55 2.54
C TYR A 729 48.02 10.68 3.25
N THR A 730 48.70 11.31 4.22
CA THR A 730 48.17 12.49 4.92
C THR A 730 48.75 13.78 4.30
N PHE A 731 47.86 14.74 4.04
CA PHE A 731 48.22 16.05 3.47
C PHE A 731 47.29 17.14 4.00
N THR A 732 47.71 18.39 3.93
CA THR A 732 46.86 19.53 4.28
C THR A 732 46.10 20.01 3.06
N ALA A 733 44.76 20.03 3.14
CA ALA A 733 43.89 20.54 2.08
C ALA A 733 43.85 22.09 2.15
N VAL A 734 44.35 22.79 1.14
CA VAL A 734 44.32 24.26 1.06
C VAL A 734 43.51 24.81 -0.10
N SER A 735 42.98 23.94 -0.92
CA SER A 735 42.09 24.20 -2.06
C SER A 735 41.54 22.85 -2.54
N ASP A 736 40.54 22.87 -3.42
CA ASP A 736 40.04 21.66 -4.04
C ASP A 736 41.17 20.79 -4.60
N VAL A 737 41.12 19.50 -4.30
CA VAL A 737 42.13 18.52 -4.70
C VAL A 737 41.52 17.22 -5.17
N THR A 738 42.04 16.70 -6.25
CA THR A 738 41.72 15.33 -6.71
C THR A 738 42.98 14.48 -6.63
N LEU A 739 42.91 13.39 -5.86
CA LEU A 739 43.96 12.37 -5.78
C LEU A 739 43.48 11.09 -6.45
N THR A 740 44.33 10.54 -7.35
CA THR A 740 44.03 9.27 -8.03
C THR A 740 44.96 8.19 -7.51
N ALA A 741 44.43 7.13 -6.93
CA ALA A 741 45.16 5.93 -6.52
C ALA A 741 45.43 5.05 -7.74
N VAL A 742 46.71 4.69 -7.92
CA VAL A 742 47.15 3.85 -9.04
C VAL A 742 47.63 2.50 -8.51
N PHE A 743 47.04 1.44 -9.01
CA PHE A 743 47.34 0.04 -8.66
C PHE A 743 48.05 -0.71 -9.83
N ASP A 744 48.44 0.01 -10.86
CA ASP A 744 49.26 -0.48 -11.96
C ASP A 744 50.67 0.13 -11.94
N PRO A 745 51.72 -0.60 -12.43
CA PRO A 745 53.05 -0.05 -12.55
C PRO A 745 53.10 1.25 -13.34
N ILE A 746 53.83 2.22 -12.80
CA ILE A 746 54.02 3.53 -13.44
C ILE A 746 55.45 3.57 -14.02
N TYR A 747 55.59 3.99 -15.27
CA TYR A 747 56.86 4.07 -16.00
C TYR A 747 57.20 5.51 -16.33
N THR A 748 58.47 5.86 -16.26
CA THR A 748 58.96 7.15 -16.75
C THR A 748 59.36 6.99 -18.23
N VAL A 749 58.70 7.68 -19.11
CA VAL A 749 59.05 7.76 -20.53
C VAL A 749 59.87 9.01 -20.76
N SER A 750 61.12 8.84 -21.16
CA SER A 750 61.99 9.94 -21.52
C SER A 750 62.11 10.04 -23.03
N PHE A 751 62.12 11.26 -23.52
CA PHE A 751 62.20 11.59 -24.97
C PHE A 751 63.60 12.05 -25.33
N ASP A 752 64.19 11.41 -26.32
CA ASP A 752 65.41 11.92 -26.94
C ASP A 752 65.01 12.77 -28.16
N SER A 753 65.23 14.07 -28.03
CA SER A 753 64.86 15.03 -29.08
C SER A 753 65.93 15.22 -30.16
N ASP A 754 66.97 14.42 -30.16
CA ASP A 754 68.04 14.40 -31.15
C ASP A 754 68.53 15.81 -31.62
N GLY A 755 68.69 16.72 -30.65
CA GLY A 755 69.09 18.10 -30.88
C GLY A 755 67.95 19.09 -31.16
N GLY A 756 66.69 18.66 -31.14
CA GLY A 756 65.51 19.49 -31.18
C GLY A 756 65.16 20.12 -29.83
N THR A 757 63.95 20.69 -29.73
CA THR A 757 63.49 21.23 -28.43
C THR A 757 63.32 20.11 -27.40
N PRO A 758 63.88 20.19 -26.20
CA PRO A 758 63.73 19.18 -25.17
C PRO A 758 62.26 18.95 -24.87
N VAL A 759 61.89 17.67 -24.81
CA VAL A 759 60.58 17.22 -24.35
C VAL A 759 60.71 16.65 -22.92
N GLU A 760 59.91 17.11 -21.99
CA GLU A 760 59.97 16.64 -20.60
C GLU A 760 59.55 15.17 -20.54
N SER A 761 60.12 14.43 -19.59
CA SER A 761 59.74 13.03 -19.30
C SER A 761 58.32 12.98 -18.78
N GLN A 762 57.59 11.97 -19.17
CA GLN A 762 56.19 11.72 -18.76
C GLN A 762 56.11 10.48 -17.90
N LEU A 763 55.21 10.50 -16.89
CA LEU A 763 54.80 9.32 -16.14
C LEU A 763 53.63 8.67 -16.90
N VAL A 764 53.76 7.38 -17.19
CA VAL A 764 52.77 6.63 -17.97
C VAL A 764 52.40 5.38 -17.19
N ILE A 765 51.13 5.20 -16.94
CA ILE A 765 50.58 4.00 -16.29
C ILE A 765 50.63 2.86 -17.29
N ARG A 766 50.88 1.66 -16.81
CA ARG A 766 50.91 0.44 -17.66
C ARG A 766 49.66 0.30 -18.51
N GLY A 767 49.85 0.25 -19.79
CA GLY A 767 48.74 0.15 -20.78
C GLY A 767 48.37 1.47 -21.46
N GLU A 768 48.88 2.59 -20.97
CA GLU A 768 48.71 3.90 -21.61
C GLU A 768 49.87 4.25 -22.57
N THR A 769 49.69 5.29 -23.34
CA THR A 769 50.73 5.85 -24.23
C THR A 769 51.12 7.24 -23.83
N ALA A 770 52.44 7.54 -23.89
CA ALA A 770 52.90 8.90 -23.72
C ALA A 770 52.27 9.84 -24.74
N SER A 771 51.81 11.02 -24.28
CA SER A 771 51.23 12.04 -25.17
C SER A 771 52.32 12.85 -25.87
N ASN A 772 52.06 13.25 -27.12
CA ASN A 772 52.95 14.13 -27.90
C ASN A 772 52.83 15.57 -27.46
#